data_ea29b6d02014a3e06c325cf827d49f69
#
_entry.id   ea29b6d02014a3e06c325cf827d49f69
#
_cell.length_a   1.000
_cell.length_b   1.000
_cell.length_c   1.000
_cell.angle_alpha   90.00
_cell.angle_beta   90.00
_cell.angle_gamma   90.00
#
_symmetry.space_group_name_H-M   'P 1'
#
loop_
_entity.id
_entity.type
_entity.pdbx_description
1 polymer ?
#
loop_
_entity_poly.entity_id
_entity_poly.type
_entity_poly.pdbx_seq_one_letter_code
_entity_poly.pdbx_strand_id
1 'polypeptide(L)'
;MADVKVAHQVPGTGNPESLLDRFGLQSFRPGQRDVIDAVADGRDCLCIMPTGGGKSLCYQLPALSREGTTIVVSPLIALMKDQVDALQARGIDARLLNSSLTMAEHDATIEAMASGQVKLVYIAPERLRNGRFLEAIRRVKVSLLAIDEAHCVSEWGHDFRPDYARLGAFRQRYLNNVQTIALTATATPTVRDDICGLLNLDQPSVFVTGFARTNLRFTVDHFQSDSSKDERLAQHVAQTDGTGIIYAATRKRCEAIGDWLPDRSGKRVGVYHAGLDPAQRHQVQEAFMSGKLAAIVATNAFGMGIDKSDIRYVIHYNMPGSLEAYYQEAGRAGRDGKMSGCRLMFSYQDRYIQEFFIENRYPSRETVQKVYQYLCSLDDDPIELTLDQVRQAIDVKDSAEAIGTAETLLAKAGVLRRLDSSSNHAVVRIDDETPTLLDYLPREAKLRRKVMTAIEKVVGRRRGEDVYVRPSRLAELAGVDREQLSRTLRELQKLRSFDYVPPFRGRAIHFTRRDVRFDDLAIDFDELQRRKDAEYQKLDAVIDFARTSGCRQRVVLRYFGDPNANDCGLCDRCDPTGQRSGADAGVVSAAKMTATPSSGVSKIDPVLLQRGVQVVLSGVTRTHGRFGKTLVAQMLCGSKSKKLQQWKLNRLSTYGLLDKLRQTEVVQVMDELIAAGLLKQVEVDQRRPTVHLTDDGRDVMHAKASVPESFQPAYPLARKLAAAVRSLEKADVTAAAKTEPDAPPPPKPPNPPETSNPGSTPPASETTLRIDTNPGRAPEAPAGTPAAGKQSAEADLVASSVAISPDEQLRSDLEERLKRFRRKRAAAMAVPAHQIVSAATLQRIARRQPQTTTQLESVEGVSAELIESAGHDLVQIVLDCLADAPQAGDLAVGGQDDDSSEPSGTAAAYYWTWKLRRDGYTCSQIQEIRGLSADVVRGHLIRADGEGYPVDPQWLSGQPSGD
;
A
#
# COMPACT_ATOMS: atom_id res chain seq x y z
N MET A 1 17.95 63.81 16.90
CA MET A 1 19.14 62.97 16.72
C MET A 1 18.69 61.68 16.16
N ALA A 2 18.91 61.46 14.89
CA ALA A 2 18.46 60.31 14.15
C ALA A 2 19.60 59.30 14.15
N ASP A 3 19.32 58.07 14.73
CA ASP A 3 20.26 56.96 14.70
C ASP A 3 20.27 56.37 13.28
N VAL A 4 21.37 56.59 12.59
CA VAL A 4 21.72 55.92 11.33
C VAL A 4 22.18 54.51 11.66
N LYS A 5 21.34 53.51 11.38
CA LYS A 5 21.75 52.10 11.35
C LYS A 5 22.78 51.94 10.21
N VAL A 6 24.02 51.75 10.59
CA VAL A 6 25.12 51.36 9.69
C VAL A 6 24.81 49.90 9.22
N ALA A 7 24.45 49.82 7.95
CA ALA A 7 24.38 48.53 7.26
C ALA A 7 25.79 47.93 7.19
N HIS A 8 26.03 46.80 7.86
CA HIS A 8 27.24 46.03 7.65
C HIS A 8 27.21 45.42 6.25
N GLN A 9 27.89 46.10 5.32
CA GLN A 9 28.26 45.54 4.01
C GLN A 9 29.22 44.35 4.26
N VAL A 10 28.78 43.16 3.93
CA VAL A 10 29.61 41.97 3.87
C VAL A 10 30.49 42.09 2.64
N PRO A 11 31.84 42.03 2.78
CA PRO A 11 32.73 42.11 1.63
C PRO A 11 32.63 40.82 0.80
N GLY A 12 32.23 40.91 -0.46
CA GLY A 12 32.37 39.85 -1.42
C GLY A 12 31.13 39.42 -2.21
N THR A 13 30.14 40.26 -2.41
CA THR A 13 29.03 39.98 -3.34
C THR A 13 29.42 40.27 -4.76
N GLY A 14 30.21 39.41 -5.39
CA GLY A 14 30.20 39.33 -6.85
C GLY A 14 28.78 39.03 -7.33
N ASN A 15 28.37 39.69 -8.43
CA ASN A 15 27.05 39.45 -9.05
C ASN A 15 26.82 37.96 -9.22
N PRO A 16 25.77 37.33 -8.65
CA PRO A 16 25.50 35.91 -8.77
C PRO A 16 25.52 35.39 -10.21
N GLU A 17 25.16 36.21 -11.20
CA GLU A 17 25.23 35.87 -12.61
C GLU A 17 26.65 35.48 -13.06
N SER A 18 27.69 36.15 -12.51
CA SER A 18 29.08 35.88 -12.89
C SER A 18 29.56 34.47 -12.46
N LEU A 19 28.85 33.83 -11.56
CA LEU A 19 29.15 32.45 -11.09
C LEU A 19 28.38 31.38 -11.88
N LEU A 20 27.40 31.75 -12.71
CA LEU A 20 26.63 30.80 -13.53
C LEU A 20 27.51 30.06 -14.53
N ASP A 21 28.50 30.73 -15.11
CA ASP A 21 29.43 30.17 -16.09
C ASP A 21 30.20 28.99 -15.49
N ARG A 22 30.50 29.00 -14.19
CA ARG A 22 31.15 27.87 -13.49
C ARG A 22 30.27 26.61 -13.47
N PHE A 23 28.94 26.77 -13.55
CA PHE A 23 27.98 25.68 -13.62
C PHE A 23 27.58 25.34 -15.06
N GLY A 24 28.14 26.05 -16.07
CA GLY A 24 27.78 25.89 -17.48
C GLY A 24 26.36 26.40 -17.80
N LEU A 25 25.87 27.38 -17.03
CA LEU A 25 24.52 27.94 -17.15
C LEU A 25 24.59 29.40 -17.65
N GLN A 26 23.63 29.78 -18.50
CA GLN A 26 23.53 31.13 -19.04
C GLN A 26 22.55 32.04 -18.29
N SER A 27 21.56 31.42 -17.60
CA SER A 27 20.51 32.16 -16.87
C SER A 27 19.94 31.33 -15.73
N PHE A 28 19.36 32.03 -14.77
CA PHE A 28 18.58 31.39 -13.71
C PHE A 28 17.23 30.86 -14.23
N ARG A 29 16.80 29.74 -13.68
CA ARG A 29 15.40 29.29 -13.81
C ARG A 29 14.48 30.15 -12.94
N PRO A 30 13.17 30.20 -13.23
CA PRO A 30 12.22 30.99 -12.44
C PRO A 30 12.30 30.66 -10.95
N GLY A 31 12.40 31.68 -10.10
CA GLY A 31 12.50 31.60 -8.65
C GLY A 31 13.87 31.25 -8.08
N GLN A 32 14.85 30.80 -8.88
CA GLN A 32 16.19 30.51 -8.36
C GLN A 32 16.90 31.78 -7.88
N ARG A 33 16.75 32.89 -8.63
CA ARG A 33 17.38 34.18 -8.29
C ARG A 33 16.90 34.70 -6.95
N ASP A 34 15.59 34.70 -6.71
CA ASP A 34 14.99 35.20 -5.48
C ASP A 34 15.48 34.43 -4.26
N VAL A 35 15.60 33.07 -4.38
CA VAL A 35 16.14 32.20 -3.32
C VAL A 35 17.62 32.53 -3.07
N ILE A 36 18.45 32.66 -4.13
CA ILE A 36 19.89 32.94 -4.02
C ILE A 36 20.11 34.27 -3.34
N ASP A 37 19.35 35.31 -3.72
CA ASP A 37 19.41 36.62 -3.10
C ASP A 37 19.01 36.57 -1.61
N ALA A 38 17.95 35.88 -1.26
CA ALA A 38 17.58 35.71 0.13
C ALA A 38 18.64 34.96 0.96
N VAL A 39 19.30 33.97 0.34
CA VAL A 39 20.42 33.26 0.99
C VAL A 39 21.60 34.24 1.10
N ALA A 40 21.90 35.03 0.11
CA ALA A 40 22.96 36.03 0.18
C ALA A 40 22.73 37.10 1.26
N ASP A 41 21.47 37.47 1.48
CA ASP A 41 21.03 38.41 2.55
C ASP A 41 21.12 37.80 3.97
N GLY A 42 21.52 36.57 4.12
CA GLY A 42 21.66 35.89 5.42
C GLY A 42 20.36 35.38 6.03
N ARG A 43 19.26 35.33 5.28
CA ARG A 43 17.96 34.83 5.75
C ARG A 43 17.88 33.31 5.71
N ASP A 44 17.28 32.69 6.71
CA ASP A 44 16.87 31.29 6.61
C ASP A 44 15.84 31.14 5.50
N CYS A 45 15.91 30.04 4.74
CA CYS A 45 15.05 29.83 3.58
C CYS A 45 14.42 28.45 3.59
N LEU A 46 13.13 28.37 3.24
CA LEU A 46 12.47 27.14 2.82
C LEU A 46 12.14 27.24 1.33
N CYS A 47 12.75 26.39 0.53
CA CYS A 47 12.63 26.41 -0.92
C CYS A 47 11.85 25.17 -1.41
N ILE A 48 10.68 25.39 -1.98
CA ILE A 48 9.84 24.35 -2.58
C ILE A 48 9.84 24.55 -4.09
N MET A 49 10.61 23.71 -4.77
CA MET A 49 10.77 23.69 -6.22
C MET A 49 10.50 22.30 -6.78
N PRO A 50 9.86 22.17 -7.95
CA PRO A 50 9.59 20.88 -8.56
C PRO A 50 10.87 20.12 -8.86
N THR A 51 10.77 18.79 -8.99
CA THR A 51 11.89 17.96 -9.46
C THR A 51 12.35 18.46 -10.83
N GLY A 52 13.67 18.65 -11.00
CA GLY A 52 14.23 19.24 -12.20
C GLY A 52 14.23 20.78 -12.20
N GLY A 53 13.70 21.45 -11.16
CA GLY A 53 13.72 22.91 -11.02
C GLY A 53 15.11 23.53 -10.73
N GLY A 54 16.13 22.68 -10.46
CA GLY A 54 17.49 23.15 -10.19
C GLY A 54 17.72 23.59 -8.75
N LYS A 55 17.07 22.92 -7.78
CA LYS A 55 17.21 23.17 -6.33
C LYS A 55 18.66 23.26 -5.86
N SER A 56 19.53 22.37 -6.34
CA SER A 56 20.93 22.28 -5.87
C SER A 56 21.71 23.58 -6.12
N LEU A 57 21.41 24.31 -7.20
CA LEU A 57 22.07 25.58 -7.50
C LEU A 57 21.81 26.65 -6.42
N CYS A 58 20.64 26.59 -5.75
CA CYS A 58 20.25 27.56 -4.73
C CYS A 58 21.13 27.55 -3.47
N TYR A 59 21.88 26.47 -3.24
CA TYR A 59 22.89 26.40 -2.15
C TYR A 59 24.32 26.27 -2.71
N GLN A 60 24.50 25.63 -3.86
CA GLN A 60 25.85 25.45 -4.44
C GLN A 60 26.48 26.78 -4.88
N LEU A 61 25.69 27.64 -5.50
CA LEU A 61 26.19 28.94 -5.97
C LEU A 61 26.53 29.86 -4.78
N PRO A 62 25.67 30.08 -3.77
CA PRO A 62 26.05 30.84 -2.58
C PRO A 62 27.25 30.26 -1.81
N ALA A 63 27.47 28.95 -1.83
CA ALA A 63 28.62 28.33 -1.21
C ALA A 63 29.96 28.84 -1.76
N LEU A 64 29.99 29.17 -3.06
CA LEU A 64 31.23 29.66 -3.71
C LEU A 64 31.59 31.09 -3.30
N SER A 65 30.62 31.95 -3.00
CA SER A 65 30.81 33.35 -2.64
C SER A 65 31.11 33.56 -1.15
N ARG A 66 30.97 32.51 -0.33
CA ARG A 66 31.13 32.57 1.14
C ARG A 66 32.48 32.06 1.61
N GLU A 67 32.98 32.60 2.69
CA GLU A 67 34.12 32.04 3.42
C GLU A 67 33.66 30.91 4.32
N GLY A 68 34.37 29.78 4.30
CA GLY A 68 34.11 28.58 5.10
C GLY A 68 33.46 27.47 4.28
N THR A 69 32.96 26.45 4.95
CA THR A 69 32.42 25.25 4.35
C THR A 69 30.88 25.24 4.42
N THR A 70 30.23 24.94 3.33
CA THR A 70 28.79 24.64 3.30
C THR A 70 28.58 23.15 3.59
N ILE A 71 27.77 22.85 4.59
CA ILE A 71 27.36 21.48 4.89
C ILE A 71 26.04 21.19 4.17
N VAL A 72 26.01 20.11 3.40
CA VAL A 72 24.81 19.64 2.70
C VAL A 72 24.39 18.32 3.30
N VAL A 73 23.21 18.28 3.92
CA VAL A 73 22.62 17.03 4.41
C VAL A 73 21.71 16.47 3.33
N SER A 74 21.98 15.24 2.90
CA SER A 74 21.16 14.56 1.90
C SER A 74 20.87 13.12 2.34
N PRO A 75 19.66 12.56 2.04
CA PRO A 75 19.27 11.25 2.54
C PRO A 75 19.87 10.07 1.76
N LEU A 76 20.57 10.34 0.64
CA LEU A 76 20.96 9.30 -0.32
C LEU A 76 22.42 9.40 -0.72
N ILE A 77 23.17 8.36 -0.40
CA ILE A 77 24.62 8.25 -0.69
C ILE A 77 24.90 8.36 -2.20
N ALA A 78 24.08 7.71 -3.05
CA ALA A 78 24.26 7.75 -4.50
C ALA A 78 24.08 9.18 -5.07
N LEU A 79 23.03 9.89 -4.63
CA LEU A 79 22.80 11.28 -5.04
C LEU A 79 23.94 12.21 -4.60
N MET A 80 24.42 12.04 -3.36
CA MET A 80 25.57 12.80 -2.87
C MET A 80 26.80 12.60 -3.74
N LYS A 81 27.07 11.36 -4.14
CA LYS A 81 28.21 11.03 -5.01
C LYS A 81 28.08 11.72 -6.35
N ASP A 82 26.94 11.60 -7.02
CA ASP A 82 26.68 12.26 -8.33
C ASP A 82 26.85 13.78 -8.26
N GLN A 83 26.39 14.41 -7.16
CA GLN A 83 26.55 15.85 -6.95
C GLN A 83 28.03 16.23 -6.74
N VAL A 84 28.76 15.47 -5.94
CA VAL A 84 30.18 15.70 -5.68
C VAL A 84 31.01 15.51 -6.94
N ASP A 85 30.81 14.43 -7.68
CA ASP A 85 31.50 14.14 -8.93
C ASP A 85 31.26 15.27 -9.96
N ALA A 86 30.01 15.74 -10.07
CA ALA A 86 29.65 16.84 -10.96
C ALA A 86 30.28 18.19 -10.56
N LEU A 87 30.45 18.48 -9.27
CA LEU A 87 31.11 19.67 -8.76
C LEU A 87 32.62 19.60 -8.97
N GLN A 88 33.25 18.46 -8.66
CA GLN A 88 34.67 18.25 -8.87
C GLN A 88 35.06 18.34 -10.34
N ALA A 89 34.23 17.80 -11.25
CA ALA A 89 34.42 17.95 -12.70
C ALA A 89 34.41 19.43 -13.16
N ARG A 90 33.83 20.34 -12.36
CA ARG A 90 33.83 21.80 -12.59
C ARG A 90 34.93 22.54 -11.81
N GLY A 91 35.86 21.82 -11.18
CA GLY A 91 36.93 22.40 -10.38
C GLY A 91 36.47 23.00 -9.04
N ILE A 92 35.30 22.58 -8.53
CA ILE A 92 34.79 22.99 -7.23
C ILE A 92 35.13 21.90 -6.20
N ASP A 93 35.88 22.25 -5.13
CA ASP A 93 36.22 21.29 -4.08
C ASP A 93 34.99 20.95 -3.25
N ALA A 94 34.44 19.80 -3.55
CA ALA A 94 33.32 19.16 -2.85
C ALA A 94 33.71 17.76 -2.40
N ARG A 95 33.31 17.35 -1.19
CA ARG A 95 33.62 16.02 -0.64
C ARG A 95 32.40 15.34 -0.04
N LEU A 96 32.53 14.01 0.10
CA LEU A 96 31.56 13.16 0.77
C LEU A 96 31.99 12.85 2.20
N LEU A 97 31.01 12.70 3.09
CA LEU A 97 31.24 12.16 4.43
C LEU A 97 30.10 11.19 4.79
N ASN A 98 30.22 9.94 4.40
CA ASN A 98 29.22 8.91 4.59
C ASN A 98 29.83 7.57 5.09
N SER A 99 29.05 6.51 5.17
CA SER A 99 29.47 5.19 5.67
C SER A 99 30.32 4.38 4.69
N SER A 100 30.45 4.80 3.43
CA SER A 100 31.25 4.09 2.43
C SER A 100 32.73 4.44 2.49
N LEU A 101 33.11 5.51 3.20
CA LEU A 101 34.48 5.95 3.32
C LEU A 101 35.27 5.11 4.32
N THR A 102 36.55 4.88 4.00
CA THR A 102 37.53 4.35 4.96
C THR A 102 37.80 5.36 6.07
N MET A 103 38.35 4.91 7.19
CA MET A 103 38.70 5.81 8.30
C MET A 103 39.71 6.88 7.89
N ALA A 104 40.68 6.54 7.03
CA ALA A 104 41.68 7.49 6.54
C ALA A 104 41.07 8.60 5.66
N GLU A 105 40.18 8.24 4.75
CA GLU A 105 39.44 9.19 3.91
C GLU A 105 38.54 10.09 4.73
N HIS A 106 37.93 9.52 5.77
CA HIS A 106 37.07 10.26 6.70
C HIS A 106 37.89 11.33 7.45
N ASP A 107 39.03 10.93 8.05
CA ASP A 107 39.90 11.84 8.81
C ASP A 107 40.52 12.92 7.87
N ALA A 108 40.89 12.57 6.64
CA ALA A 108 41.40 13.51 5.63
C ALA A 108 40.32 14.52 5.21
N THR A 109 39.08 14.10 5.12
CA THR A 109 37.96 15.01 4.78
C THR A 109 37.70 16.00 5.91
N ILE A 110 37.70 15.52 7.17
CA ILE A 110 37.55 16.38 8.35
C ILE A 110 38.65 17.40 8.46
N GLU A 111 39.91 17.02 8.23
CA GLU A 111 41.06 17.92 8.29
C GLU A 111 40.97 19.00 7.20
N ALA A 112 40.58 18.61 5.99
CA ALA A 112 40.36 19.53 4.89
C ALA A 112 39.18 20.51 5.14
N MET A 113 38.14 20.07 5.87
CA MET A 113 37.06 20.97 6.34
C MET A 113 37.62 21.96 7.38
N ALA A 114 38.37 21.49 8.37
CA ALA A 114 38.92 22.30 9.44
C ALA A 114 39.90 23.35 8.92
N SER A 115 40.67 23.02 7.87
CA SER A 115 41.60 23.96 7.22
C SER A 115 40.93 24.92 6.22
N GLY A 116 39.60 24.82 6.00
CA GLY A 116 38.86 25.69 5.08
C GLY A 116 39.14 25.44 3.59
N GLN A 117 39.78 24.31 3.25
CA GLN A 117 40.08 23.95 1.85
C GLN A 117 38.82 23.51 1.08
N VAL A 118 37.84 22.93 1.76
CA VAL A 118 36.62 22.38 1.11
C VAL A 118 35.47 23.35 1.14
N LYS A 119 34.85 23.61 -0.01
CA LYS A 119 33.70 24.53 -0.16
C LYS A 119 32.37 23.85 0.20
N LEU A 120 32.15 22.59 -0.22
CA LEU A 120 30.94 21.86 0.07
C LEU A 120 31.27 20.47 0.61
N VAL A 121 30.58 20.08 1.70
CA VAL A 121 30.66 18.71 2.22
C VAL A 121 29.27 18.12 2.32
N TYR A 122 29.06 17.02 1.59
CA TYR A 122 27.81 16.27 1.59
C TYR A 122 27.88 15.21 2.69
N ILE A 123 26.91 15.23 3.61
CA ILE A 123 26.86 14.31 4.74
C ILE A 123 25.58 13.49 4.76
N ALA A 124 25.70 12.23 5.15
CA ALA A 124 24.52 11.41 5.46
C ALA A 124 24.02 11.74 6.88
N PRO A 125 22.70 11.75 7.12
CA PRO A 125 22.12 12.18 8.40
C PRO A 125 22.55 11.30 9.58
N GLU A 126 22.94 10.05 9.37
CA GLU A 126 23.45 9.14 10.41
C GLU A 126 24.75 9.63 11.04
N ARG A 127 25.50 10.49 10.33
CA ARG A 127 26.73 11.11 10.86
C ARG A 127 26.49 12.05 12.03
N LEU A 128 25.27 12.55 12.17
CA LEU A 128 24.87 13.37 13.31
C LEU A 128 24.88 12.62 14.66
N ARG A 129 25.03 11.30 14.63
CA ARG A 129 25.25 10.46 15.82
C ARG A 129 26.71 10.22 16.15
N ASN A 130 27.63 10.51 15.21
CA ASN A 130 29.03 10.18 15.37
C ASN A 130 29.75 11.25 16.19
N GLY A 131 30.21 10.90 17.40
CA GLY A 131 30.87 11.83 18.33
C GLY A 131 32.12 12.48 17.75
N ARG A 132 32.94 11.76 16.94
CA ARG A 132 34.14 12.32 16.29
C ARG A 132 33.76 13.40 15.26
N PHE A 133 32.70 13.16 14.48
CA PHE A 133 32.19 14.18 13.56
C PHE A 133 31.70 15.41 14.31
N LEU A 134 30.92 15.21 15.38
CA LEU A 134 30.37 16.31 16.19
C LEU A 134 31.47 17.14 16.87
N GLU A 135 32.58 16.50 17.29
CA GLU A 135 33.75 17.21 17.84
C GLU A 135 34.50 17.98 16.74
N ALA A 136 34.67 17.36 15.58
CA ALA A 136 35.35 17.97 14.44
C ALA A 136 34.58 19.19 13.90
N ILE A 137 33.27 19.14 13.80
CA ILE A 137 32.43 20.22 13.27
C ILE A 137 32.56 21.52 14.08
N ARG A 138 32.89 21.44 15.38
CA ARG A 138 33.13 22.59 16.24
C ARG A 138 34.34 23.40 15.82
N ARG A 139 35.28 22.79 15.07
CA ARG A 139 36.52 23.43 14.58
C ARG A 139 36.36 24.01 13.19
N VAL A 140 35.22 23.72 12.49
CA VAL A 140 34.99 24.13 11.12
C VAL A 140 34.19 25.43 11.10
N LYS A 141 34.65 26.42 10.28
CA LYS A 141 33.82 27.59 9.96
C LYS A 141 32.73 27.18 8.98
N VAL A 142 31.54 26.84 9.52
CA VAL A 142 30.38 26.51 8.70
C VAL A 142 29.71 27.78 8.22
N SER A 143 29.59 27.97 6.90
CA SER A 143 29.06 29.19 6.28
C SER A 143 27.58 29.08 5.97
N LEU A 144 27.08 27.87 5.71
CA LEU A 144 25.70 27.58 5.34
C LEU A 144 25.38 26.11 5.66
N LEU A 145 24.19 25.85 6.18
CA LEU A 145 23.62 24.50 6.28
C LEU A 145 22.55 24.34 5.20
N ALA A 146 22.75 23.43 4.26
CA ALA A 146 21.77 23.08 3.26
C ALA A 146 21.14 21.72 3.59
N ILE A 147 19.83 21.65 3.63
CA ILE A 147 19.10 20.42 3.95
C ILE A 147 18.30 20.05 2.71
N ASP A 148 18.81 19.08 1.96
CA ASP A 148 18.13 18.54 0.78
C ASP A 148 17.07 17.53 1.20
N GLU A 149 16.00 17.40 0.39
CA GLU A 149 14.82 16.58 0.69
C GLU A 149 14.28 16.83 2.13
N ALA A 150 14.13 18.13 2.47
CA ALA A 150 13.77 18.58 3.80
C ALA A 150 12.42 18.00 4.31
N HIS A 151 11.54 17.51 3.42
CA HIS A 151 10.32 16.82 3.80
C HIS A 151 10.57 15.56 4.65
N CYS A 152 11.80 15.00 4.62
CA CYS A 152 12.21 13.89 5.48
C CYS A 152 12.27 14.24 6.99
N VAL A 153 12.27 15.52 7.34
CA VAL A 153 12.24 16.00 8.75
C VAL A 153 10.88 15.74 9.37
N SER A 154 9.81 15.95 8.60
CA SER A 154 8.43 15.90 9.05
C SER A 154 7.91 14.45 9.07
N GLU A 155 7.29 14.07 10.18
CA GLU A 155 6.59 12.78 10.29
C GLU A 155 5.32 12.72 9.44
N TRP A 156 4.79 13.87 9.04
CA TRP A 156 3.70 14.03 8.09
C TRP A 156 4.16 13.96 6.62
N GLY A 157 5.47 14.00 6.38
CA GLY A 157 6.07 13.78 5.07
C GLY A 157 5.87 12.34 4.58
N HIS A 158 6.04 12.11 3.30
CA HIS A 158 5.88 10.78 2.70
C HIS A 158 7.09 9.85 2.89
N ASP A 159 8.26 10.40 3.27
CA ASP A 159 9.52 9.65 3.51
C ASP A 159 10.20 10.16 4.79
N PHE A 160 9.50 10.08 5.92
CA PHE A 160 10.06 10.46 7.22
C PHE A 160 11.31 9.64 7.57
N ARG A 161 12.36 10.33 8.01
CA ARG A 161 13.61 9.73 8.46
C ARG A 161 13.97 10.19 9.87
N PRO A 162 14.06 9.28 10.86
CA PRO A 162 14.32 9.65 12.25
C PRO A 162 15.61 10.45 12.47
N ASP A 163 16.63 10.26 11.62
CA ASP A 163 17.88 11.01 11.72
C ASP A 163 17.75 12.45 11.24
N TYR A 164 16.81 12.74 10.32
CA TYR A 164 16.47 14.11 9.93
C TYR A 164 15.80 14.90 11.05
N ALA A 165 14.99 14.28 11.88
CA ALA A 165 14.36 14.94 13.04
C ALA A 165 15.39 15.50 14.04
N ARG A 166 16.64 15.04 14.00
CA ARG A 166 17.73 15.55 14.85
C ARG A 166 18.38 16.83 14.33
N LEU A 167 18.11 17.23 13.10
CA LEU A 167 18.78 18.37 12.45
C LEU A 167 18.54 19.69 13.18
N GLY A 168 17.35 19.92 13.70
CA GLY A 168 17.07 21.14 14.47
C GLY A 168 17.92 21.23 15.74
N ALA A 169 17.98 20.15 16.52
CA ALA A 169 18.84 20.07 17.70
C ALA A 169 20.34 20.16 17.35
N PHE A 170 20.77 19.53 16.26
CA PHE A 170 22.13 19.63 15.74
C PHE A 170 22.48 21.07 15.38
N ARG A 171 21.59 21.77 14.64
CA ARG A 171 21.76 23.18 14.28
C ARG A 171 21.96 24.06 15.51
N GLN A 172 21.11 23.90 16.52
CA GLN A 172 21.20 24.71 17.76
C GLN A 172 22.47 24.40 18.58
N ARG A 173 22.79 23.14 18.75
CA ARG A 173 23.84 22.71 19.69
C ARG A 173 25.26 22.84 19.11
N TYR A 174 25.42 22.61 17.80
CA TYR A 174 26.76 22.48 17.18
C TYR A 174 27.07 23.57 16.17
N LEU A 175 26.06 24.22 15.59
CA LEU A 175 26.22 25.22 14.54
C LEU A 175 25.85 26.64 14.97
N ASN A 176 25.52 26.87 16.25
CA ASN A 176 25.10 28.19 16.75
C ASN A 176 24.10 28.92 15.83
N ASN A 177 23.08 28.18 15.37
CA ASN A 177 22.06 28.69 14.44
C ASN A 177 22.63 29.25 13.11
N VAL A 178 23.63 28.60 12.54
CA VAL A 178 24.12 28.91 11.19
C VAL A 178 22.93 29.02 10.23
N GLN A 179 23.00 30.02 9.35
CA GLN A 179 21.99 30.20 8.30
C GLN A 179 21.69 28.89 7.61
N THR A 180 20.39 28.61 7.41
CA THR A 180 19.94 27.34 6.88
C THR A 180 19.04 27.55 5.66
N ILE A 181 19.29 26.75 4.61
CA ILE A 181 18.37 26.58 3.48
C ILE A 181 17.83 25.15 3.47
N ALA A 182 16.52 25.01 3.60
CA ALA A 182 15.81 23.75 3.47
C ALA A 182 15.17 23.65 2.08
N LEU A 183 15.37 22.53 1.38
CA LEU A 183 14.91 22.36 0.00
C LEU A 183 14.11 21.06 -0.13
N THR A 184 12.99 21.13 -0.84
CA THR A 184 12.19 19.95 -1.19
C THR A 184 11.43 20.17 -2.49
N ALA A 185 10.99 19.06 -3.12
CA ALA A 185 10.11 19.11 -4.27
C ALA A 185 8.63 18.98 -3.89
N THR A 186 8.33 18.38 -2.74
CA THR A 186 6.99 17.98 -2.31
C THR A 186 6.79 18.35 -0.85
N ALA A 187 6.00 19.37 -0.58
CA ALA A 187 5.60 19.75 0.77
C ALA A 187 4.20 20.38 0.73
N THR A 188 3.23 19.75 1.40
CA THR A 188 1.92 20.35 1.67
C THR A 188 2.08 21.51 2.65
N PRO A 189 1.10 22.42 2.78
CA PRO A 189 1.17 23.51 3.77
C PRO A 189 1.54 23.03 5.16
N THR A 190 0.92 21.97 5.66
CA THR A 190 1.23 21.37 6.97
C THR A 190 2.69 20.92 7.08
N VAL A 191 3.21 20.26 6.05
CA VAL A 191 4.62 19.83 6.02
C VAL A 191 5.59 20.99 5.99
N ARG A 192 5.21 22.12 5.36
CA ARG A 192 6.05 23.36 5.34
C ARG A 192 6.21 23.96 6.73
N ASP A 193 5.08 24.09 7.44
CA ASP A 193 5.06 24.62 8.81
C ASP A 193 5.88 23.72 9.74
N ASP A 194 5.74 22.42 9.58
CA ASP A 194 6.46 21.40 10.33
C ASP A 194 7.99 21.46 10.09
N ILE A 195 8.42 21.60 8.82
CA ILE A 195 9.84 21.77 8.47
C ILE A 195 10.41 23.02 9.15
N CYS A 196 9.69 24.15 9.08
CA CYS A 196 10.15 25.39 9.69
C CYS A 196 10.31 25.24 11.21
N GLY A 197 9.32 24.64 11.90
CA GLY A 197 9.35 24.40 13.33
C GLY A 197 10.43 23.42 13.77
N LEU A 198 10.50 22.24 13.15
CA LEU A 198 11.44 21.18 13.52
C LEU A 198 12.91 21.53 13.24
N LEU A 199 13.18 22.33 12.20
CA LEU A 199 14.52 22.84 11.91
C LEU A 199 14.87 24.11 12.70
N ASN A 200 13.93 24.66 13.48
CA ASN A 200 14.09 25.92 14.19
C ASN A 200 14.56 27.07 13.27
N LEU A 201 13.93 27.21 12.08
CA LEU A 201 14.26 28.28 11.17
C LEU A 201 13.76 29.60 11.73
N ASP A 202 14.62 30.64 11.67
CA ASP A 202 14.28 31.99 12.18
C ASP A 202 13.64 32.82 11.07
N GLN A 203 12.35 33.13 11.21
CA GLN A 203 11.55 33.90 10.26
C GLN A 203 11.90 33.59 8.78
N PRO A 204 11.79 32.32 8.36
CA PRO A 204 12.33 31.92 7.06
C PRO A 204 11.59 32.57 5.89
N SER A 205 12.33 32.92 4.86
CA SER A 205 11.74 33.26 3.56
C SER A 205 11.26 31.97 2.89
N VAL A 206 9.93 31.85 2.69
CA VAL A 206 9.34 30.66 2.04
C VAL A 206 9.12 30.93 0.55
N PHE A 207 9.79 30.15 -0.28
CA PHE A 207 9.69 30.22 -1.73
C PHE A 207 8.95 29.01 -2.27
N VAL A 208 7.82 29.24 -2.92
CA VAL A 208 7.06 28.23 -3.67
C VAL A 208 7.07 28.64 -5.13
N THR A 209 7.97 28.07 -5.91
CA THR A 209 8.15 28.45 -7.32
C THR A 209 7.12 27.85 -8.27
N GLY A 210 6.10 27.18 -7.69
CA GLY A 210 5.06 26.46 -8.41
C GLY A 210 5.40 24.98 -8.59
N PHE A 211 4.34 24.18 -8.68
CA PHE A 211 4.48 22.73 -8.89
C PHE A 211 4.14 22.35 -10.33
N ALA A 212 3.71 23.28 -11.18
CA ALA A 212 3.27 22.96 -12.54
C ALA A 212 4.42 22.45 -13.42
N ARG A 213 4.20 21.28 -14.03
CA ARG A 213 5.08 20.66 -15.02
C ARG A 213 4.37 20.68 -16.36
N THR A 214 4.59 21.72 -17.16
CA THR A 214 3.88 22.01 -18.43
C THR A 214 4.20 20.99 -19.55
N ASN A 215 5.27 20.21 -19.38
CA ASN A 215 5.67 19.17 -20.31
C ASN A 215 5.25 17.75 -19.89
N LEU A 216 4.46 17.58 -18.80
CA LEU A 216 3.97 16.28 -18.38
C LEU A 216 2.48 16.13 -18.67
N ARG A 217 2.13 15.08 -19.43
CA ARG A 217 0.75 14.69 -19.70
C ARG A 217 0.30 13.64 -18.68
N PHE A 218 -0.58 14.01 -17.75
CA PHE A 218 -1.18 13.09 -16.79
C PHE A 218 -2.38 12.37 -17.40
N THR A 219 -2.42 11.04 -17.27
CA THR A 219 -3.49 10.17 -17.78
C THR A 219 -3.83 9.13 -16.72
N VAL A 220 -5.12 8.86 -16.54
CA VAL A 220 -5.60 7.79 -15.67
C VAL A 220 -6.48 6.84 -16.46
N ASP A 221 -6.07 5.58 -16.55
CA ASP A 221 -6.88 4.50 -17.13
C ASP A 221 -7.48 3.66 -15.99
N HIS A 222 -8.77 3.33 -16.10
CA HIS A 222 -9.49 2.55 -15.09
C HIS A 222 -9.62 1.10 -15.51
N PHE A 223 -9.25 0.18 -14.61
CA PHE A 223 -9.23 -1.27 -14.85
C PHE A 223 -10.02 -2.05 -13.81
N GLN A 224 -10.63 -3.15 -14.23
CA GLN A 224 -11.34 -4.08 -13.35
C GLN A 224 -10.56 -5.39 -13.12
N SER A 225 -9.52 -5.65 -13.91
CA SER A 225 -8.70 -6.86 -13.80
C SER A 225 -7.24 -6.59 -14.14
N ASP A 226 -6.35 -7.39 -13.57
CA ASP A 226 -4.92 -7.34 -13.86
C ASP A 226 -4.61 -7.71 -15.32
N SER A 227 -5.34 -8.66 -15.89
CA SER A 227 -5.15 -9.06 -17.29
C SER A 227 -5.32 -7.89 -18.25
N SER A 228 -6.33 -7.03 -18.05
CA SER A 228 -6.51 -5.84 -18.88
C SER A 228 -5.44 -4.77 -18.63
N LYS A 229 -4.91 -4.67 -17.40
CA LYS A 229 -3.72 -3.84 -17.14
C LYS A 229 -2.49 -4.36 -17.89
N ASP A 230 -2.25 -5.66 -17.84
CA ASP A 230 -1.09 -6.30 -18.48
C ASP A 230 -1.09 -6.07 -19.98
N GLU A 231 -2.24 -6.27 -20.64
CA GLU A 231 -2.40 -6.03 -22.07
C GLU A 231 -2.14 -4.55 -22.42
N ARG A 232 -2.73 -3.63 -21.67
CA ARG A 232 -2.55 -2.19 -21.88
C ARG A 232 -1.12 -1.75 -21.64
N LEU A 233 -0.44 -2.31 -20.64
CA LEU A 233 0.96 -2.03 -20.35
C LEU A 233 1.85 -2.50 -21.51
N ALA A 234 1.68 -3.73 -21.99
CA ALA A 234 2.44 -4.28 -23.12
C ALA A 234 2.28 -3.41 -24.37
N GLN A 235 1.05 -3.05 -24.72
CA GLN A 235 0.74 -2.17 -25.85
C GLN A 235 1.44 -0.80 -25.71
N HIS A 236 1.36 -0.19 -24.53
CA HIS A 236 1.97 1.12 -24.29
C HIS A 236 3.48 1.08 -24.44
N VAL A 237 4.15 0.08 -23.83
CA VAL A 237 5.61 -0.05 -23.92
C VAL A 237 6.05 -0.38 -25.34
N ALA A 238 5.32 -1.23 -26.07
CA ALA A 238 5.61 -1.56 -27.46
C ALA A 238 5.53 -0.32 -28.38
N GLN A 239 4.52 0.53 -28.18
CA GLN A 239 4.21 1.66 -29.06
C GLN A 239 4.94 2.95 -28.71
N THR A 240 5.50 3.07 -27.50
CA THR A 240 6.13 4.33 -27.04
C THR A 240 7.63 4.27 -27.26
N ASP A 241 8.15 5.26 -27.97
CA ASP A 241 9.60 5.41 -28.14
C ASP A 241 10.24 6.10 -26.94
N GLY A 242 11.52 5.77 -26.68
CA GLY A 242 12.30 6.29 -25.58
C GLY A 242 12.25 5.38 -24.33
N THR A 243 12.87 5.88 -23.25
CA THR A 243 13.00 5.12 -22.00
C THR A 243 11.85 5.41 -21.03
N GLY A 244 11.46 4.42 -20.23
CA GLY A 244 10.39 4.57 -19.26
C GLY A 244 10.60 3.84 -17.94
N ILE A 245 9.83 4.26 -16.93
CA ILE A 245 9.78 3.60 -15.62
C ILE A 245 8.37 3.10 -15.38
N ILE A 246 8.25 1.87 -14.88
CA ILE A 246 7.00 1.23 -14.50
C ILE A 246 7.07 0.92 -13.00
N TYR A 247 6.24 1.61 -12.21
CA TYR A 247 6.17 1.39 -10.77
C TYR A 247 5.12 0.35 -10.41
N ALA A 248 5.53 -0.66 -9.65
CA ALA A 248 4.64 -1.67 -9.07
C ALA A 248 4.81 -1.73 -7.55
N ALA A 249 3.72 -2.02 -6.84
CA ALA A 249 3.68 -1.90 -5.39
C ALA A 249 4.51 -2.95 -4.64
N THR A 250 4.76 -4.13 -5.24
CA THR A 250 5.45 -5.24 -4.58
C THR A 250 6.58 -5.81 -5.42
N ARG A 251 7.60 -6.40 -4.75
CA ARG A 251 8.72 -7.11 -5.42
C ARG A 251 8.22 -8.20 -6.34
N LYS A 252 7.31 -9.06 -5.85
CA LYS A 252 6.69 -10.15 -6.62
C LYS A 252 6.01 -9.64 -7.91
N ARG A 253 5.33 -8.48 -7.83
CA ARG A 253 4.69 -7.90 -9.02
C ARG A 253 5.73 -7.35 -10.01
N CYS A 254 6.82 -6.74 -9.52
CA CYS A 254 7.90 -6.29 -10.39
C CYS A 254 8.52 -7.45 -11.16
N GLU A 255 8.83 -8.56 -10.47
CA GLU A 255 9.38 -9.77 -11.06
C GLU A 255 8.41 -10.35 -12.10
N ALA A 256 7.14 -10.54 -11.72
CA ALA A 256 6.12 -11.06 -12.63
C ALA A 256 5.96 -10.22 -13.90
N ILE A 257 5.94 -8.89 -13.81
CA ILE A 257 5.88 -8.01 -14.99
C ILE A 257 7.18 -8.13 -15.80
N GLY A 258 8.33 -8.16 -15.14
CA GLY A 258 9.63 -8.31 -15.78
C GLY A 258 9.79 -9.59 -16.60
N ASP A 259 9.13 -10.66 -16.17
CA ASP A 259 9.16 -11.97 -16.86
C ASP A 259 8.40 -11.95 -18.18
N TRP A 260 7.20 -11.36 -18.25
CA TRP A 260 6.36 -11.43 -19.44
C TRP A 260 6.43 -10.19 -20.35
N LEU A 261 6.79 -9.02 -19.81
CA LEU A 261 6.74 -7.76 -20.55
C LEU A 261 7.72 -7.69 -21.74
N PRO A 262 8.97 -8.20 -21.64
CA PRO A 262 9.90 -8.24 -22.77
C PRO A 262 9.31 -8.96 -24.00
N ASP A 263 8.73 -10.13 -23.79
CA ASP A 263 8.17 -10.96 -24.87
C ASP A 263 6.97 -10.29 -25.54
N ARG A 264 6.08 -9.67 -24.76
CA ARG A 264 4.88 -9.01 -25.28
C ARG A 264 5.14 -7.65 -25.91
N SER A 265 6.15 -6.93 -25.44
CA SER A 265 6.46 -5.59 -25.95
C SER A 265 7.55 -5.58 -27.03
N GLY A 266 8.34 -6.65 -27.15
CA GLY A 266 9.51 -6.72 -28.02
C GLY A 266 10.66 -5.82 -27.60
N LYS A 267 10.65 -5.29 -26.35
CA LYS A 267 11.65 -4.36 -25.84
C LYS A 267 12.40 -4.93 -24.64
N ARG A 268 13.66 -4.50 -24.46
CA ARG A 268 14.45 -4.89 -23.28
C ARG A 268 13.95 -4.18 -22.05
N VAL A 269 13.58 -4.95 -21.02
CA VAL A 269 13.06 -4.44 -19.74
C VAL A 269 13.91 -4.98 -18.60
N GLY A 270 14.26 -4.14 -17.64
CA GLY A 270 14.96 -4.54 -16.42
C GLY A 270 14.01 -4.54 -15.22
N VAL A 271 14.37 -5.30 -14.17
CA VAL A 271 13.65 -5.32 -12.89
C VAL A 271 14.54 -4.72 -11.81
N TYR A 272 13.97 -3.87 -10.94
CA TYR A 272 14.70 -3.24 -9.85
C TYR A 272 13.88 -3.16 -8.55
N HIS A 273 14.37 -3.76 -7.49
CA HIS A 273 13.79 -3.64 -6.14
C HIS A 273 14.83 -3.94 -5.05
N ALA A 274 14.52 -3.60 -3.81
CA ALA A 274 15.44 -3.74 -2.68
C ALA A 274 15.81 -5.20 -2.35
N GLY A 275 15.10 -6.19 -2.89
CA GLY A 275 15.42 -7.63 -2.70
C GLY A 275 16.51 -8.16 -3.62
N LEU A 276 16.94 -7.39 -4.64
CA LEU A 276 18.05 -7.77 -5.51
C LEU A 276 19.39 -7.56 -4.81
N ASP A 277 20.40 -8.34 -5.17
CA ASP A 277 21.78 -8.13 -4.73
C ASP A 277 22.30 -6.75 -5.13
N PRO A 278 23.19 -6.12 -4.33
CA PRO A 278 23.74 -4.81 -4.65
C PRO A 278 24.40 -4.75 -6.04
N ALA A 279 25.11 -5.81 -6.46
CA ALA A 279 25.74 -5.89 -7.77
C ALA A 279 24.70 -5.92 -8.91
N GLN A 280 23.62 -6.69 -8.76
CA GLN A 280 22.52 -6.75 -9.72
C GLN A 280 21.80 -5.40 -9.82
N ARG A 281 21.55 -4.74 -8.69
CA ARG A 281 20.93 -3.39 -8.67
C ARG A 281 21.77 -2.39 -9.45
N HIS A 282 23.08 -2.39 -9.22
CA HIS A 282 24.02 -1.51 -9.93
C HIS A 282 24.01 -1.78 -11.44
N GLN A 283 24.10 -3.06 -11.84
CA GLN A 283 24.10 -3.45 -13.25
C GLN A 283 22.82 -3.03 -13.99
N VAL A 284 21.63 -3.27 -13.39
CA VAL A 284 20.36 -2.87 -13.98
C VAL A 284 20.22 -1.35 -14.06
N GLN A 285 20.67 -0.63 -13.03
CA GLN A 285 20.66 0.83 -13.04
C GLN A 285 21.58 1.39 -14.13
N GLU A 286 22.81 0.90 -14.27
CA GLU A 286 23.73 1.33 -15.34
C GLU A 286 23.17 1.02 -16.74
N ALA A 287 22.57 -0.16 -16.93
CA ALA A 287 21.96 -0.53 -18.20
C ALA A 287 20.78 0.41 -18.55
N PHE A 288 20.01 0.84 -17.57
CA PHE A 288 18.94 1.81 -17.78
C PHE A 288 19.49 3.22 -18.05
N MET A 289 20.46 3.68 -17.26
CA MET A 289 21.07 5.01 -17.42
C MET A 289 21.76 5.16 -18.78
N SER A 290 22.44 4.10 -19.25
CA SER A 290 23.08 4.07 -20.57
C SER A 290 22.11 3.85 -21.76
N GLY A 291 20.81 3.71 -21.52
CA GLY A 291 19.81 3.50 -22.59
C GLY A 291 19.81 2.09 -23.20
N LYS A 292 20.50 1.11 -22.60
CA LYS A 292 20.46 -0.31 -23.03
C LYS A 292 19.12 -0.98 -22.73
N LEU A 293 18.36 -0.45 -21.75
CA LEU A 293 17.00 -0.87 -21.42
C LEU A 293 16.00 0.19 -21.90
N ALA A 294 14.94 -0.25 -22.55
CA ALA A 294 13.82 0.60 -22.94
C ALA A 294 12.89 0.92 -21.77
N ALA A 295 12.81 0.03 -20.80
CA ALA A 295 12.03 0.25 -19.58
C ALA A 295 12.67 -0.43 -18.37
N ILE A 296 12.29 0.05 -17.19
CA ILE A 296 12.59 -0.59 -15.91
C ILE A 296 11.28 -0.77 -15.14
N VAL A 297 11.04 -1.98 -14.62
CA VAL A 297 9.94 -2.27 -13.69
C VAL A 297 10.50 -2.24 -12.30
N ALA A 298 9.95 -1.40 -11.45
CA ALA A 298 10.54 -1.17 -10.14
C ALA A 298 9.51 -0.93 -9.04
N THR A 299 9.91 -1.21 -7.80
CA THR A 299 9.24 -0.63 -6.62
C THR A 299 9.74 0.80 -6.40
N ASN A 300 9.18 1.50 -5.40
CA ASN A 300 9.66 2.81 -4.94
C ASN A 300 11.17 2.84 -4.56
N ALA A 301 11.82 1.67 -4.44
CA ALA A 301 13.28 1.57 -4.26
C ALA A 301 14.08 2.13 -5.45
N PHE A 302 13.50 2.13 -6.66
CA PHE A 302 14.05 2.85 -7.82
C PHE A 302 13.47 4.27 -7.83
N GLY A 303 13.95 5.05 -6.91
CA GLY A 303 13.37 6.33 -6.58
C GLY A 303 14.39 7.44 -6.52
N MET A 304 14.47 8.12 -5.38
CA MET A 304 15.36 9.25 -5.14
C MET A 304 16.78 8.96 -5.65
N GLY A 305 17.43 9.93 -6.30
CA GLY A 305 18.79 9.79 -6.85
C GLY A 305 18.86 9.35 -8.33
N ILE A 306 17.76 9.05 -9.00
CA ILE A 306 17.77 8.77 -10.44
C ILE A 306 17.68 10.10 -11.21
N ASP A 307 18.75 10.47 -11.89
CA ASP A 307 18.85 11.71 -12.69
C ASP A 307 19.08 11.44 -14.17
N LYS A 308 18.15 10.68 -14.78
CA LYS A 308 18.09 10.49 -16.23
C LYS A 308 17.13 11.52 -16.84
N SER A 309 17.65 12.38 -17.73
CA SER A 309 16.89 13.52 -18.26
C SER A 309 15.85 13.13 -19.31
N ASP A 310 16.08 12.04 -20.05
CA ASP A 310 15.33 11.63 -21.25
C ASP A 310 14.28 10.53 -20.99
N ILE A 311 13.74 10.42 -19.78
CA ILE A 311 12.63 9.52 -19.49
C ILE A 311 11.37 10.03 -20.16
N ARG A 312 10.80 9.23 -21.09
CA ARG A 312 9.63 9.62 -21.89
C ARG A 312 8.31 9.26 -21.27
N TYR A 313 8.28 8.22 -20.42
CA TYR A 313 7.06 7.85 -19.72
C TYR A 313 7.34 7.30 -18.32
N VAL A 314 6.40 7.57 -17.41
CA VAL A 314 6.31 6.94 -16.09
C VAL A 314 4.92 6.34 -15.96
N ILE A 315 4.86 5.04 -15.68
CA ILE A 315 3.61 4.30 -15.51
C ILE A 315 3.53 3.79 -14.08
N HIS A 316 2.44 4.09 -13.40
CA HIS A 316 2.10 3.45 -12.14
C HIS A 316 1.15 2.29 -12.44
N TYR A 317 1.69 1.07 -12.41
CA TYR A 317 0.90 -0.15 -12.60
C TYR A 317 -0.07 -0.37 -11.45
N ASN A 318 0.38 -0.15 -10.21
CA ASN A 318 -0.46 -0.06 -9.02
C ASN A 318 -0.54 1.38 -8.54
N MET A 319 -1.65 1.70 -7.89
CA MET A 319 -1.84 3.01 -7.25
C MET A 319 -0.79 3.21 -6.14
N PRO A 320 -0.08 4.35 -6.11
CA PRO A 320 0.83 4.67 -5.00
C PRO A 320 0.07 5.02 -3.72
N GLY A 321 0.76 5.03 -2.58
CA GLY A 321 0.17 5.31 -1.27
C GLY A 321 -0.21 6.77 -1.03
N SER A 322 0.37 7.70 -1.78
CA SER A 322 0.08 9.14 -1.61
C SER A 322 0.30 9.93 -2.91
N LEU A 323 -0.27 11.14 -2.99
CA LEU A 323 -0.06 12.05 -4.12
C LEU A 323 1.37 12.59 -4.15
N GLU A 324 2.03 12.74 -3.03
CA GLU A 324 3.44 13.13 -2.95
C GLU A 324 4.32 12.08 -3.63
N ALA A 325 4.13 10.79 -3.30
CA ALA A 325 4.85 9.69 -3.94
C ALA A 325 4.56 9.67 -5.45
N TYR A 326 3.28 9.74 -5.83
CA TYR A 326 2.87 9.82 -7.24
C TYR A 326 3.56 10.94 -7.99
N TYR A 327 3.53 12.16 -7.44
CA TYR A 327 4.08 13.34 -8.09
C TYR A 327 5.60 13.31 -8.17
N GLN A 328 6.28 12.83 -7.13
CA GLN A 328 7.73 12.67 -7.10
C GLN A 328 8.21 11.64 -8.13
N GLU A 329 7.49 10.51 -8.24
CA GLU A 329 7.79 9.43 -9.20
C GLU A 329 7.46 9.88 -10.63
N ALA A 330 6.29 10.46 -10.88
CA ALA A 330 5.91 11.03 -12.17
C ALA A 330 6.84 12.16 -12.63
N GLY A 331 7.33 12.97 -11.68
CA GLY A 331 8.25 14.08 -11.92
C GLY A 331 9.63 13.69 -12.46
N ARG A 332 9.95 12.38 -12.51
CA ARG A 332 11.18 11.86 -13.17
C ARG A 332 11.11 11.96 -14.69
N ALA A 333 9.91 11.97 -15.25
CA ALA A 333 9.71 12.10 -16.69
C ALA A 333 10.06 13.53 -17.17
N GLY A 334 10.62 13.61 -18.38
CA GLY A 334 10.80 14.86 -19.11
C GLY A 334 11.64 15.92 -18.41
N ARG A 335 12.71 15.55 -17.73
CA ARG A 335 13.62 16.54 -17.10
C ARG A 335 14.36 17.40 -18.11
N ASP A 336 14.46 16.95 -19.35
CA ASP A 336 14.98 17.66 -20.50
C ASP A 336 14.01 18.70 -21.10
N GLY A 337 12.81 18.85 -20.50
CA GLY A 337 11.76 19.76 -20.95
C GLY A 337 10.88 19.21 -22.08
N LYS A 338 11.22 18.03 -22.66
CA LYS A 338 10.42 17.42 -23.72
C LYS A 338 9.14 16.79 -23.16
N MET A 339 8.10 16.77 -24.00
CA MET A 339 6.83 16.14 -23.68
C MET A 339 7.01 14.70 -23.22
N SER A 340 6.37 14.35 -22.11
CA SER A 340 6.47 13.04 -21.49
C SER A 340 5.15 12.61 -20.83
N GLY A 341 4.86 11.31 -20.88
CA GLY A 341 3.61 10.75 -20.37
C GLY A 341 3.72 10.26 -18.92
N CYS A 342 2.76 10.62 -18.08
CA CYS A 342 2.59 10.06 -16.73
C CYS A 342 1.25 9.36 -16.66
N ARG A 343 1.26 8.03 -16.53
CA ARG A 343 0.05 7.20 -16.60
C ARG A 343 -0.17 6.44 -15.30
N LEU A 344 -1.35 6.58 -14.74
CA LEU A 344 -1.82 5.77 -13.62
C LEU A 344 -2.79 4.70 -14.14
N MET A 345 -2.45 3.44 -13.97
CA MET A 345 -3.31 2.29 -14.28
C MET A 345 -4.15 1.94 -13.05
N PHE A 346 -5.18 2.72 -12.81
CA PHE A 346 -5.98 2.67 -11.60
C PHE A 346 -6.90 1.45 -11.55
N SER A 347 -6.81 0.70 -10.46
CA SER A 347 -7.82 -0.28 -10.03
C SER A 347 -8.16 -0.03 -8.58
N TYR A 348 -9.46 -0.10 -8.23
CA TYR A 348 -9.85 0.05 -6.83
C TYR A 348 -9.27 -1.04 -5.92
N GLN A 349 -8.95 -2.21 -6.48
CA GLN A 349 -8.29 -3.30 -5.74
C GLN A 349 -6.89 -2.93 -5.24
N ASP A 350 -6.20 -1.98 -5.88
CA ASP A 350 -4.89 -1.50 -5.43
C ASP A 350 -4.96 -0.84 -4.04
N ARG A 351 -6.15 -0.34 -3.63
CA ARG A 351 -6.38 0.21 -2.30
C ARG A 351 -6.02 -0.81 -1.21
N TYR A 352 -6.43 -2.06 -1.37
CA TYR A 352 -6.16 -3.11 -0.37
C TYR A 352 -4.66 -3.38 -0.16
N ILE A 353 -3.85 -3.19 -1.20
CA ILE A 353 -2.38 -3.31 -1.09
C ILE A 353 -1.84 -2.18 -0.20
N GLN A 354 -2.32 -0.96 -0.39
CA GLN A 354 -1.88 0.19 0.39
C GLN A 354 -2.41 0.13 1.84
N GLU A 355 -3.65 -0.28 2.03
CA GLU A 355 -4.22 -0.54 3.36
C GLU A 355 -3.42 -1.59 4.12
N PHE A 356 -3.02 -2.69 3.47
CA PHE A 356 -2.15 -3.70 4.06
C PHE A 356 -0.81 -3.08 4.53
N PHE A 357 -0.20 -2.17 3.76
CA PHE A 357 1.02 -1.49 4.18
C PHE A 357 0.80 -0.54 5.35
N ILE A 358 -0.33 0.18 5.38
CA ILE A 358 -0.70 1.08 6.48
C ILE A 358 -0.92 0.26 7.77
N GLU A 359 -1.73 -0.81 7.70
CA GLU A 359 -2.01 -1.67 8.86
C GLU A 359 -0.73 -2.29 9.44
N ASN A 360 0.20 -2.73 8.59
CA ASN A 360 1.48 -3.28 9.03
C ASN A 360 2.41 -2.22 9.66
N ARG A 361 2.32 -0.98 9.21
CA ARG A 361 3.12 0.12 9.76
C ARG A 361 2.60 0.60 11.11
N TYR A 362 1.29 0.51 11.34
CA TYR A 362 0.60 1.01 12.52
C TYR A 362 -0.26 -0.09 13.15
N PRO A 363 0.38 -1.08 13.85
CA PRO A 363 -0.35 -2.15 14.51
C PRO A 363 -1.24 -1.60 15.62
N SER A 364 -2.36 -2.27 15.89
CA SER A 364 -3.28 -1.88 16.94
C SER A 364 -2.64 -1.98 18.33
N ARG A 365 -3.15 -1.19 19.30
CA ARG A 365 -2.73 -1.31 20.70
C ARG A 365 -2.87 -2.74 21.20
N GLU A 366 -3.98 -3.41 20.84
CA GLU A 366 -4.25 -4.80 21.21
C GLU A 366 -3.16 -5.76 20.69
N THR A 367 -2.75 -5.61 19.45
CA THR A 367 -1.68 -6.43 18.85
C THR A 367 -0.36 -6.22 19.58
N VAL A 368 0.03 -4.96 19.84
CA VAL A 368 1.26 -4.66 20.58
C VAL A 368 1.22 -5.22 22.00
N GLN A 369 0.06 -5.14 22.66
CA GLN A 369 -0.16 -5.69 23.99
C GLN A 369 -0.03 -7.22 24.03
N LYS A 370 -0.68 -7.93 23.10
CA LYS A 370 -0.58 -9.38 22.99
C LYS A 370 0.85 -9.85 22.71
N VAL A 371 1.55 -9.16 21.80
CA VAL A 371 2.98 -9.43 21.54
C VAL A 371 3.80 -9.27 22.81
N TYR A 372 3.62 -8.16 23.53
CA TYR A 372 4.37 -7.90 24.75
C TYR A 372 4.09 -8.94 25.83
N GLN A 373 2.81 -9.24 26.10
CA GLN A 373 2.40 -10.23 27.10
C GLN A 373 2.94 -11.64 26.77
N TYR A 374 2.85 -12.04 25.50
CA TYR A 374 3.37 -13.33 25.07
C TYR A 374 4.90 -13.42 25.26
N LEU A 375 5.64 -12.41 24.81
CA LEU A 375 7.09 -12.40 24.97
C LEU A 375 7.51 -12.37 26.46
N CYS A 376 6.78 -11.66 27.32
CA CYS A 376 7.01 -11.65 28.77
C CYS A 376 6.74 -13.00 29.44
N SER A 377 5.82 -13.82 28.87
CA SER A 377 5.49 -15.14 29.41
C SER A 377 6.54 -16.21 29.15
N LEU A 378 7.50 -15.92 28.26
CA LEU A 378 8.61 -16.81 27.94
C LEU A 378 9.76 -16.60 28.91
N ASP A 379 10.27 -17.67 29.50
CA ASP A 379 11.41 -17.63 30.46
C ASP A 379 12.76 -17.49 29.76
N ASP A 380 12.82 -17.79 28.47
CA ASP A 380 14.03 -17.77 27.68
C ASP A 380 14.54 -16.33 27.44
N ASP A 381 15.86 -16.14 27.45
CA ASP A 381 16.55 -14.94 27.05
C ASP A 381 17.94 -15.28 26.50
N PRO A 382 18.25 -15.07 25.22
CA PRO A 382 17.39 -14.45 24.21
C PRO A 382 16.26 -15.36 23.68
N ILE A 383 15.14 -14.73 23.30
CA ILE A 383 14.01 -15.41 22.67
C ILE A 383 14.28 -15.56 21.17
N GLU A 384 14.47 -16.80 20.70
CA GLU A 384 14.78 -17.08 19.28
C GLU A 384 13.51 -17.58 18.54
N LEU A 385 12.54 -16.68 18.32
CA LEU A 385 11.30 -16.98 17.60
C LEU A 385 11.22 -16.16 16.30
N THR A 386 10.66 -16.78 15.27
CA THR A 386 10.28 -16.09 14.05
C THR A 386 9.02 -15.25 14.26
N LEU A 387 8.80 -14.21 13.44
CA LEU A 387 7.58 -13.40 13.50
C LEU A 387 6.32 -14.22 13.29
N ASP A 388 6.37 -15.25 12.42
CA ASP A 388 5.24 -16.16 12.20
C ASP A 388 4.95 -17.05 13.42
N GLN A 389 5.99 -17.52 14.14
CA GLN A 389 5.79 -18.26 15.37
C GLN A 389 5.13 -17.41 16.45
N VAL A 390 5.59 -16.16 16.62
CA VAL A 390 4.95 -15.22 17.56
C VAL A 390 3.50 -14.97 17.15
N ARG A 391 3.24 -14.69 15.86
CA ARG A 391 1.89 -14.47 15.33
C ARG A 391 0.94 -15.64 15.60
N GLN A 392 1.40 -16.87 15.34
CA GLN A 392 0.61 -18.08 15.59
C GLN A 392 0.30 -18.30 17.08
N ALA A 393 1.27 -17.98 17.96
CA ALA A 393 1.10 -18.19 19.39
C ALA A 393 0.11 -17.22 20.04
N ILE A 394 -0.03 -16.00 19.51
CA ILE A 394 -0.95 -14.98 20.06
C ILE A 394 -2.31 -14.90 19.33
N ASP A 395 -2.53 -15.76 18.34
CA ASP A 395 -3.77 -15.86 17.55
C ASP A 395 -4.32 -14.48 17.09
N VAL A 396 -3.49 -13.74 16.39
CA VAL A 396 -3.90 -12.45 15.78
C VAL A 396 -4.03 -12.58 14.26
N LYS A 397 -4.97 -11.80 13.70
CA LYS A 397 -5.21 -11.74 12.25
C LYS A 397 -4.16 -10.88 11.51
N ASP A 398 -3.36 -10.13 12.26
CA ASP A 398 -2.33 -9.27 11.71
C ASP A 398 -1.22 -10.09 11.02
N SER A 399 -0.50 -9.44 10.12
CA SER A 399 0.61 -10.06 9.40
C SER A 399 1.85 -10.23 10.29
N ALA A 400 2.80 -11.04 9.85
CA ALA A 400 4.11 -11.16 10.50
C ALA A 400 4.87 -9.82 10.52
N GLU A 401 4.67 -8.98 9.50
CA GLU A 401 5.26 -7.65 9.42
C GLU A 401 4.72 -6.72 10.51
N ALA A 402 3.41 -6.77 10.82
CA ALA A 402 2.80 -6.03 11.92
C ALA A 402 3.37 -6.45 13.28
N ILE A 403 3.62 -7.75 13.50
CA ILE A 403 4.31 -8.25 14.69
C ILE A 403 5.73 -7.66 14.78
N GLY A 404 6.47 -7.64 13.65
CA GLY A 404 7.80 -7.03 13.60
C GLY A 404 7.78 -5.53 13.91
N THR A 405 6.72 -4.81 13.51
CA THR A 405 6.52 -3.41 13.88
C THR A 405 6.20 -3.25 15.37
N ALA A 406 5.34 -4.12 15.92
CA ALA A 406 5.03 -4.13 17.36
C ALA A 406 6.30 -4.31 18.21
N GLU A 407 7.17 -5.25 17.85
CA GLU A 407 8.47 -5.41 18.51
C GLU A 407 9.39 -4.20 18.37
N THR A 408 9.33 -3.51 17.24
CA THR A 408 10.10 -2.26 17.04
C THR A 408 9.58 -1.16 17.95
N LEU A 409 8.27 -1.05 18.18
CA LEU A 409 7.67 -0.10 19.13
C LEU A 409 8.10 -0.42 20.57
N LEU A 410 8.07 -1.69 20.95
CA LEU A 410 8.52 -2.17 22.26
C LEU A 410 10.03 -1.91 22.47
N ALA A 411 10.84 -2.09 21.43
CA ALA A 411 12.25 -1.76 21.47
C ALA A 411 12.52 -0.25 21.63
N LYS A 412 11.74 0.59 20.96
CA LYS A 412 11.79 2.05 21.14
C LYS A 412 11.35 2.49 22.53
N ALA A 413 10.40 1.76 23.13
CA ALA A 413 9.99 1.98 24.53
C ALA A 413 11.05 1.51 25.54
N GLY A 414 12.14 0.90 25.09
CA GLY A 414 13.29 0.53 25.89
C GLY A 414 13.06 -0.69 26.79
N VAL A 415 12.09 -1.55 26.49
CA VAL A 415 11.84 -2.78 27.27
C VAL A 415 12.49 -4.02 26.68
N LEU A 416 12.81 -3.99 25.40
CA LEU A 416 13.52 -5.07 24.72
C LEU A 416 14.49 -4.54 23.67
N ARG A 417 15.41 -5.41 23.23
CA ARG A 417 16.27 -5.17 22.06
C ARG A 417 16.07 -6.27 21.03
N ARG A 418 16.07 -5.87 19.78
CA ARG A 418 16.02 -6.77 18.62
C ARG A 418 17.46 -7.00 18.17
N LEU A 419 17.88 -8.25 18.16
CA LEU A 419 19.22 -8.66 17.78
C LEU A 419 19.17 -9.53 16.53
N ASP A 420 20.22 -9.44 15.71
CA ASP A 420 20.34 -10.24 14.47
C ASP A 420 21.79 -10.72 14.32
N SER A 421 21.98 -12.02 14.10
CA SER A 421 23.30 -12.63 13.98
C SER A 421 23.31 -13.77 12.98
N SER A 422 24.12 -13.66 11.95
CA SER A 422 24.32 -14.72 10.95
C SER A 422 25.17 -15.90 11.48
N SER A 423 25.86 -15.72 12.59
CA SER A 423 26.76 -16.73 13.17
C SER A 423 26.75 -16.65 14.69
N ASN A 424 26.60 -17.74 15.36
CA ASN A 424 26.54 -17.96 16.80
C ASN A 424 27.45 -17.02 17.65
N HIS A 425 27.13 -15.74 17.69
CA HIS A 425 27.82 -14.70 18.45
C HIS A 425 27.03 -14.39 19.73
N ALA A 426 27.78 -14.14 20.81
CA ALA A 426 27.25 -13.44 21.98
C ALA A 426 27.28 -11.94 21.75
N VAL A 427 26.47 -11.18 22.47
CA VAL A 427 26.52 -9.72 22.47
C VAL A 427 26.98 -9.25 23.84
N VAL A 428 27.94 -8.32 23.86
CA VAL A 428 28.36 -7.58 25.06
C VAL A 428 28.13 -6.10 24.86
N ARG A 429 27.65 -5.43 25.90
CA ARG A 429 27.36 -4.00 25.87
C ARG A 429 27.78 -3.36 27.20
N ILE A 430 28.36 -2.17 27.14
CA ILE A 430 28.75 -1.36 28.31
C ILE A 430 28.04 0.00 28.15
N ASP A 431 27.09 0.32 29.03
CA ASP A 431 26.29 1.56 29.03
C ASP A 431 26.83 2.56 30.08
N ASP A 432 28.14 2.71 30.19
CA ASP A 432 28.76 3.62 31.13
C ASP A 432 29.84 4.47 30.44
N GLU A 433 29.89 5.76 30.76
CA GLU A 433 30.88 6.69 30.25
C GLU A 433 32.20 6.60 31.03
N THR A 434 32.24 5.90 32.18
CA THR A 434 33.44 5.73 32.95
C THR A 434 34.52 4.98 32.17
N PRO A 435 35.79 5.34 32.28
CA PRO A 435 36.89 4.71 31.51
C PRO A 435 36.95 3.20 31.70
N THR A 436 36.61 2.69 32.88
CA THR A 436 36.64 1.25 33.18
C THR A 436 35.54 0.85 34.19
N LEU A 437 34.94 -0.33 33.96
CA LEU A 437 34.05 -0.97 34.94
C LEU A 437 34.81 -1.78 36.00
N LEU A 438 36.14 -1.88 35.91
CA LEU A 438 36.94 -2.59 36.89
C LEU A 438 36.85 -1.98 38.29
N ASP A 439 36.55 -0.69 38.38
CA ASP A 439 36.41 0.02 39.64
C ASP A 439 35.18 -0.39 40.45
N TYR A 440 34.15 -0.92 39.79
CA TYR A 440 32.96 -1.48 40.41
C TYR A 440 33.13 -2.93 40.87
N LEU A 441 34.29 -3.57 40.60
CA LEU A 441 34.56 -4.95 40.97
C LEU A 441 35.57 -5.02 42.14
N PRO A 442 35.29 -5.81 43.19
CA PRO A 442 36.23 -6.04 44.31
C PRO A 442 37.59 -6.51 43.79
N ARG A 443 38.64 -6.03 44.43
CA ARG A 443 40.05 -6.40 44.05
C ARG A 443 40.29 -7.91 44.15
N GLU A 444 39.62 -8.61 45.06
CA GLU A 444 39.71 -10.04 45.32
C GLU A 444 39.01 -10.87 44.22
N ALA A 445 38.08 -10.25 43.43
CA ALA A 445 37.36 -10.90 42.35
C ALA A 445 38.21 -11.09 41.08
N LYS A 446 39.39 -11.78 41.24
CA LYS A 446 40.41 -11.92 40.17
C LYS A 446 39.84 -12.42 38.85
N LEU A 447 38.91 -13.41 38.85
CA LEU A 447 38.32 -13.97 37.64
C LEU A 447 37.41 -12.97 36.94
N ARG A 448 36.51 -12.31 37.70
CA ARG A 448 35.58 -11.27 37.16
C ARG A 448 36.35 -10.08 36.57
N ARG A 449 37.37 -9.64 37.24
CA ARG A 449 38.26 -8.56 36.76
C ARG A 449 38.95 -8.96 35.44
N LYS A 450 39.44 -10.21 35.34
CA LYS A 450 40.14 -10.74 34.17
C LYS A 450 39.20 -10.79 32.96
N VAL A 451 37.96 -11.29 33.14
CA VAL A 451 36.91 -11.33 32.10
C VAL A 451 36.45 -9.92 31.71
N MET A 452 36.23 -9.02 32.68
CA MET A 452 35.88 -7.63 32.38
C MET A 452 36.95 -6.89 31.59
N THR A 453 38.23 -7.09 31.89
CA THR A 453 39.34 -6.52 31.11
C THR A 453 39.29 -7.00 29.65
N ALA A 454 38.98 -8.28 29.40
CA ALA A 454 38.85 -8.81 28.05
C ALA A 454 37.63 -8.20 27.34
N ILE A 455 36.50 -7.99 28.04
CA ILE A 455 35.33 -7.35 27.50
C ILE A 455 35.62 -5.90 27.12
N GLU A 456 36.22 -5.11 28.01
CA GLU A 456 36.60 -3.72 27.74
C GLU A 456 37.56 -3.60 26.56
N LYS A 457 38.47 -4.55 26.39
CA LYS A 457 39.35 -4.60 25.22
C LYS A 457 38.60 -4.85 23.91
N VAL A 458 37.56 -5.68 23.94
CA VAL A 458 36.69 -5.99 22.77
C VAL A 458 35.74 -4.84 22.47
N VAL A 459 35.08 -4.27 23.48
CA VAL A 459 34.21 -3.13 23.36
C VAL A 459 34.97 -1.86 22.94
N GLY A 460 36.11 -1.61 23.56
CA GLY A 460 36.95 -0.46 23.25
C GLY A 460 36.21 0.86 23.34
N ARG A 461 36.15 1.58 22.22
CA ARG A 461 35.43 2.87 22.10
C ARG A 461 33.95 2.74 21.77
N ARG A 462 33.42 1.54 21.56
CA ARG A 462 32.03 1.25 21.17
C ARG A 462 31.11 1.12 22.38
N ARG A 463 31.29 1.99 23.39
CA ARG A 463 30.41 2.05 24.56
C ARG A 463 29.03 2.55 24.14
N GLY A 464 27.97 1.96 24.70
CA GLY A 464 26.59 2.21 24.28
C GLY A 464 26.16 1.47 23.02
N GLU A 465 27.05 0.65 22.42
CA GLU A 465 26.74 -0.14 21.22
C GLU A 465 26.71 -1.64 21.52
N ASP A 466 25.95 -2.40 20.78
CA ASP A 466 25.95 -3.86 20.82
C ASP A 466 27.19 -4.41 20.08
N VAL A 467 28.09 -5.06 20.82
CA VAL A 467 29.32 -5.61 20.29
C VAL A 467 29.23 -7.13 20.18
N TYR A 468 29.15 -7.62 18.96
CA TYR A 468 29.07 -9.05 18.67
C TYR A 468 30.44 -9.70 18.81
N VAL A 469 30.53 -10.77 19.61
CA VAL A 469 31.78 -11.46 19.93
C VAL A 469 31.62 -12.98 19.96
N ARG A 470 32.58 -13.68 19.43
CA ARG A 470 32.63 -15.16 19.58
C ARG A 470 33.05 -15.50 21.00
N PRO A 471 32.31 -16.32 21.76
CA PRO A 471 32.67 -16.70 23.12
C PRO A 471 34.05 -17.34 23.23
N SER A 472 34.44 -18.12 22.22
CA SER A 472 35.80 -18.70 22.19
C SER A 472 36.92 -17.66 22.20
N ARG A 473 36.76 -16.57 21.42
CA ARG A 473 37.70 -15.46 21.39
C ARG A 473 37.75 -14.69 22.71
N LEU A 474 36.59 -14.52 23.34
CA LEU A 474 36.51 -13.84 24.63
C LEU A 474 37.17 -14.69 25.74
N ALA A 475 36.99 -16.01 25.71
CA ALA A 475 37.63 -16.96 26.62
C ALA A 475 39.16 -16.92 26.46
N GLU A 476 39.65 -16.93 25.21
CA GLU A 476 41.07 -16.83 24.88
C GLU A 476 41.67 -15.52 25.41
N LEU A 477 41.03 -14.39 25.12
CA LEU A 477 41.50 -13.07 25.59
C LEU A 477 41.50 -12.93 27.12
N ALA A 478 40.55 -13.56 27.79
CA ALA A 478 40.46 -13.61 29.23
C ALA A 478 41.38 -14.70 29.85
N GLY A 479 41.89 -15.66 29.04
CA GLY A 479 42.64 -16.81 29.50
C GLY A 479 41.89 -17.66 30.53
N VAL A 480 40.62 -18.00 30.20
CA VAL A 480 39.69 -18.80 30.99
C VAL A 480 39.04 -19.88 30.10
N ASP A 481 38.57 -20.97 30.70
CA ASP A 481 37.79 -21.94 29.96
C ASP A 481 36.36 -21.45 29.69
N ARG A 482 35.64 -22.17 28.84
CA ARG A 482 34.33 -21.79 28.39
C ARG A 482 33.26 -21.77 29.51
N GLU A 483 33.40 -22.67 30.46
CA GLU A 483 32.48 -22.79 31.59
C GLU A 483 32.70 -21.67 32.62
N GLN A 484 33.97 -21.37 32.94
CA GLN A 484 34.35 -20.24 33.75
C GLN A 484 33.87 -18.92 33.13
N LEU A 485 34.06 -18.74 31.81
CA LEU A 485 33.59 -17.57 31.09
C LEU A 485 32.07 -17.41 31.25
N SER A 486 31.30 -18.45 30.94
CA SER A 486 29.86 -18.42 30.98
C SER A 486 29.31 -18.09 32.37
N ARG A 487 29.86 -18.69 33.41
CA ARG A 487 29.50 -18.40 34.81
C ARG A 487 29.84 -16.97 35.18
N THR A 488 31.03 -16.52 34.82
CA THR A 488 31.49 -15.15 35.14
C THR A 488 30.72 -14.09 34.41
N LEU A 489 30.34 -14.29 33.15
CA LEU A 489 29.49 -13.36 32.39
C LEU A 489 28.12 -13.17 33.05
N ARG A 490 27.46 -14.25 33.49
CA ARG A 490 26.20 -14.16 34.25
C ARG A 490 26.32 -13.41 35.57
N GLU A 491 27.47 -13.54 36.27
CA GLU A 491 27.71 -12.78 37.47
C GLU A 491 27.94 -11.29 37.17
N LEU A 492 28.59 -10.96 36.07
CA LEU A 492 28.86 -9.59 35.63
C LEU A 492 27.60 -8.88 35.17
N GLN A 493 26.56 -9.60 34.68
CA GLN A 493 25.25 -9.03 34.36
C GLN A 493 24.54 -8.36 35.56
N LYS A 494 24.98 -8.61 36.78
CA LYS A 494 24.49 -7.90 37.98
C LYS A 494 24.94 -6.44 38.04
N LEU A 495 25.92 -6.04 37.25
CA LEU A 495 26.35 -4.66 37.10
C LEU A 495 25.36 -3.93 36.19
N ARG A 496 24.78 -2.83 36.66
CA ARG A 496 23.76 -2.05 35.91
C ARG A 496 24.25 -1.53 34.56
N SER A 497 25.57 -1.32 34.45
CA SER A 497 26.19 -0.74 33.25
C SER A 497 26.76 -1.79 32.29
N PHE A 498 26.55 -3.09 32.54
CA PHE A 498 27.04 -4.18 31.71
C PHE A 498 25.90 -5.11 31.35
N ASP A 499 25.77 -5.40 30.07
CA ASP A 499 24.78 -6.33 29.53
C ASP A 499 25.46 -7.41 28.66
N TYR A 500 24.95 -8.63 28.76
CA TYR A 500 25.45 -9.80 28.07
C TYR A 500 24.30 -10.65 27.55
N VAL A 501 24.26 -10.86 26.24
CA VAL A 501 23.33 -11.81 25.61
C VAL A 501 24.08 -13.07 25.20
N PRO A 502 23.62 -14.25 25.61
CA PRO A 502 24.22 -15.53 25.21
C PRO A 502 24.26 -15.71 23.68
N PRO A 503 25.10 -16.63 23.17
CA PRO A 503 25.18 -16.86 21.74
C PRO A 503 23.86 -17.30 21.14
N PHE A 504 23.48 -16.71 20.03
CA PHE A 504 22.28 -17.03 19.26
C PHE A 504 22.54 -17.03 17.74
N ARG A 505 21.61 -17.59 16.98
CA ARG A 505 21.65 -17.61 15.51
C ARG A 505 20.37 -17.01 14.95
N GLY A 506 20.50 -16.18 13.93
CA GLY A 506 19.37 -15.54 13.31
C GLY A 506 18.85 -14.37 14.14
N ARG A 507 17.52 -14.22 14.14
CA ARG A 507 16.84 -13.17 14.88
C ARG A 507 16.61 -13.60 16.33
N ALA A 508 16.83 -12.68 17.26
CA ALA A 508 16.56 -12.88 18.66
C ALA A 508 16.01 -11.61 19.32
N ILE A 509 15.26 -11.76 20.39
CA ILE A 509 14.79 -10.69 21.27
C ILE A 509 15.43 -10.87 22.62
N HIS A 510 16.03 -9.79 23.10
CA HIS A 510 16.59 -9.70 24.45
C HIS A 510 15.82 -8.68 25.26
N PHE A 511 15.32 -9.06 26.43
CA PHE A 511 14.65 -8.15 27.34
C PHE A 511 15.66 -7.30 28.13
N THR A 512 15.47 -5.98 28.09
CA THR A 512 16.17 -5.06 29.00
C THR A 512 15.44 -4.89 30.31
N ARG A 513 14.08 -4.95 30.28
CA ARG A 513 13.21 -4.87 31.45
C ARG A 513 11.96 -5.72 31.22
N ARG A 514 11.66 -6.65 32.12
CA ARG A 514 10.45 -7.52 32.06
C ARG A 514 9.35 -7.10 33.04
N ASP A 515 9.67 -6.21 33.99
CA ASP A 515 8.85 -5.83 35.13
C ASP A 515 7.94 -4.62 34.86
N VAL A 516 7.95 -4.10 33.64
CA VAL A 516 7.16 -2.92 33.28
C VAL A 516 5.76 -3.37 32.85
N ARG A 517 4.71 -2.75 33.42
CA ARG A 517 3.35 -3.00 32.93
C ARG A 517 3.17 -2.37 31.55
N PHE A 518 2.34 -3.00 30.71
CA PHE A 518 2.11 -2.53 29.34
C PHE A 518 1.63 -1.07 29.29
N ASP A 519 0.76 -0.68 30.23
CA ASP A 519 0.20 0.67 30.27
C ASP A 519 1.21 1.74 30.70
N ASP A 520 2.33 1.34 31.31
CA ASP A 520 3.41 2.23 31.74
C ASP A 520 4.50 2.38 30.66
N LEU A 521 4.33 1.74 29.49
CA LEU A 521 5.25 1.85 28.37
C LEU A 521 5.15 3.23 27.72
N ALA A 522 6.29 3.82 27.39
CA ALA A 522 6.36 5.09 26.67
C ALA A 522 6.01 4.91 25.17
N ILE A 523 4.77 4.47 24.88
CA ILE A 523 4.22 4.34 23.52
C ILE A 523 2.97 5.20 23.46
N ASP A 524 3.00 6.23 22.61
CA ASP A 524 1.84 7.08 22.35
C ASP A 524 0.96 6.44 21.26
N PHE A 525 -0.06 5.71 21.68
CA PHE A 525 -1.00 5.05 20.77
C PHE A 525 -1.95 6.04 20.09
N ASP A 526 -2.25 7.18 20.71
CA ASP A 526 -3.10 8.22 20.12
C ASP A 526 -2.35 8.90 18.96
N GLU A 527 -1.06 9.14 19.13
CA GLU A 527 -0.22 9.64 18.05
C GLU A 527 -0.07 8.62 16.90
N LEU A 528 0.11 7.34 17.23
CA LEU A 528 0.13 6.27 16.21
C LEU A 528 -1.19 6.21 15.43
N GLN A 529 -2.34 6.38 16.09
CA GLN A 529 -3.64 6.40 15.43
C GLN A 529 -3.79 7.65 14.54
N ARG A 530 -3.43 8.83 15.01
CA ARG A 530 -3.45 10.05 14.20
C ARG A 530 -2.60 9.91 12.92
N ARG A 531 -1.42 9.31 13.03
CA ARG A 531 -0.55 9.02 11.87
C ARG A 531 -1.19 8.03 10.91
N LYS A 532 -1.81 6.98 11.43
CA LYS A 532 -2.56 6.01 10.64
C LYS A 532 -3.68 6.67 9.84
N ASP A 533 -4.47 7.52 10.50
CA ASP A 533 -5.57 8.25 9.88
C ASP A 533 -5.07 9.20 8.78
N ALA A 534 -3.92 9.86 8.99
CA ALA A 534 -3.30 10.71 8.00
C ALA A 534 -2.82 9.92 6.75
N GLU A 535 -2.29 8.71 6.93
CA GLU A 535 -1.93 7.85 5.80
C GLU A 535 -3.17 7.43 4.99
N TYR A 536 -4.30 7.15 5.66
CA TYR A 536 -5.57 6.91 4.98
C TYR A 536 -6.07 8.13 4.20
N GLN A 537 -5.95 9.34 4.77
CA GLN A 537 -6.30 10.59 4.07
C GLN A 537 -5.43 10.80 2.82
N LYS A 538 -4.12 10.53 2.89
CA LYS A 538 -3.23 10.58 1.73
C LYS A 538 -3.64 9.58 0.65
N LEU A 539 -4.02 8.36 1.06
CA LEU A 539 -4.51 7.33 0.15
C LEU A 539 -5.82 7.74 -0.54
N ASP A 540 -6.76 8.31 0.21
CA ASP A 540 -8.02 8.83 -0.34
C ASP A 540 -7.78 9.97 -1.33
N ALA A 541 -6.81 10.85 -1.10
CA ALA A 541 -6.42 11.90 -2.04
C ALA A 541 -5.94 11.33 -3.40
N VAL A 542 -5.24 10.19 -3.42
CA VAL A 542 -4.88 9.51 -4.68
C VAL A 542 -6.11 8.96 -5.39
N ILE A 543 -7.06 8.41 -4.65
CA ILE A 543 -8.31 7.91 -5.20
C ILE A 543 -9.13 9.05 -5.81
N ASP A 544 -9.21 10.20 -5.15
CA ASP A 544 -9.88 11.38 -5.64
C ASP A 544 -9.21 11.94 -6.90
N PHE A 545 -7.86 11.99 -6.92
CA PHE A 545 -7.11 12.30 -8.14
C PHE A 545 -7.42 11.33 -9.29
N ALA A 546 -7.51 10.02 -9.01
CA ALA A 546 -7.82 9.04 -10.03
C ALA A 546 -9.26 9.16 -10.56
N ARG A 547 -10.18 9.64 -9.75
CA ARG A 547 -11.62 9.73 -10.09
C ARG A 547 -12.06 11.10 -10.56
N THR A 548 -11.25 12.15 -10.38
CA THR A 548 -11.65 13.51 -10.71
C THR A 548 -12.14 13.66 -12.15
N SER A 549 -13.18 14.41 -12.35
CA SER A 549 -13.66 14.87 -13.67
C SER A 549 -12.91 16.12 -14.16
N GLY A 550 -12.28 16.85 -13.23
CA GLY A 550 -11.53 18.07 -13.52
C GLY A 550 -10.08 17.80 -13.97
N CYS A 551 -9.35 18.88 -14.18
CA CYS A 551 -7.94 18.82 -14.59
C CYS A 551 -7.07 18.08 -13.57
N ARG A 552 -6.33 17.06 -14.01
CA ARG A 552 -5.42 16.26 -13.17
C ARG A 552 -4.35 17.10 -12.48
N GLN A 553 -3.70 17.95 -13.25
CA GLN A 553 -2.64 18.82 -12.71
C GLN A 553 -3.19 19.81 -11.69
N ARG A 554 -4.37 20.40 -11.92
CA ARG A 554 -5.01 21.29 -10.95
C ARG A 554 -5.28 20.61 -9.61
N VAL A 555 -5.70 19.34 -9.59
CA VAL A 555 -5.88 18.55 -8.35
C VAL A 555 -4.56 18.45 -7.59
N VAL A 556 -3.47 18.06 -8.27
CA VAL A 556 -2.13 17.97 -7.67
C VAL A 556 -1.67 19.33 -7.14
N LEU A 557 -1.82 20.40 -7.92
CA LEU A 557 -1.40 21.75 -7.51
C LEU A 557 -2.16 22.21 -6.26
N ARG A 558 -3.48 21.99 -6.20
CA ARG A 558 -4.30 22.28 -5.00
C ARG A 558 -3.88 21.49 -3.79
N TYR A 559 -3.58 20.22 -3.97
CA TYR A 559 -3.10 19.36 -2.89
C TYR A 559 -1.82 19.89 -2.24
N PHE A 560 -0.90 20.42 -3.06
CA PHE A 560 0.32 21.06 -2.58
C PHE A 560 0.13 22.52 -2.17
N GLY A 561 -1.09 23.07 -2.22
CA GLY A 561 -1.36 24.46 -1.84
C GLY A 561 -0.70 25.47 -2.79
N ASP A 562 -0.69 25.17 -4.09
CA ASP A 562 -0.23 26.12 -5.11
C ASP A 562 -1.32 27.19 -5.36
N PRO A 563 -1.06 28.48 -5.12
CA PRO A 563 -2.05 29.54 -5.33
C PRO A 563 -2.47 29.69 -6.79
N ASN A 564 -1.64 29.23 -7.74
CA ASN A 564 -1.87 29.32 -9.17
C ASN A 564 -2.36 28.01 -9.80
N ALA A 565 -3.18 27.26 -9.07
CA ALA A 565 -3.71 25.96 -9.51
C ALA A 565 -4.74 26.12 -10.66
N ASN A 566 -4.24 26.32 -11.90
CA ASN A 566 -5.03 26.43 -13.11
C ASN A 566 -5.11 25.13 -13.90
N ASP A 567 -6.03 25.06 -14.88
CA ASP A 567 -6.13 23.93 -15.79
C ASP A 567 -4.92 23.87 -16.72
N CYS A 568 -4.35 22.67 -16.87
CA CYS A 568 -3.11 22.49 -17.63
C CYS A 568 -3.28 22.49 -19.16
N GLY A 569 -4.50 22.28 -19.66
CA GLY A 569 -4.78 22.14 -21.10
C GLY A 569 -4.25 20.86 -21.77
N LEU A 570 -3.56 19.97 -21.02
CA LEU A 570 -2.76 18.86 -21.57
C LEU A 570 -3.16 17.48 -21.06
N CYS A 571 -3.69 17.34 -19.84
CA CYS A 571 -4.06 16.04 -19.27
C CYS A 571 -5.24 15.40 -20.02
N ASP A 572 -5.54 14.12 -19.71
CA ASP A 572 -6.65 13.36 -20.30
C ASP A 572 -8.03 14.00 -20.09
N ARG A 573 -8.16 14.89 -19.11
CA ARG A 573 -9.42 15.65 -18.87
C ARG A 573 -9.48 16.95 -19.63
N CYS A 574 -8.36 17.63 -19.83
CA CYS A 574 -8.29 18.88 -20.60
C CYS A 574 -8.23 18.63 -22.12
N ASP A 575 -7.53 17.56 -22.53
CA ASP A 575 -7.39 17.14 -23.93
C ASP A 575 -7.60 15.62 -24.04
N PRO A 576 -8.87 15.16 -24.08
CA PRO A 576 -9.21 13.73 -24.17
C PRO A 576 -8.71 13.05 -25.46
N THR A 577 -8.55 13.82 -26.55
CA THR A 577 -8.16 13.28 -27.86
C THR A 577 -6.66 13.17 -28.04
N GLY A 578 -5.86 13.90 -27.25
CA GLY A 578 -4.41 13.96 -27.40
C GLY A 578 -3.93 14.73 -28.63
N GLN A 579 -4.81 15.48 -29.29
CA GLN A 579 -4.49 16.15 -30.55
C GLN A 579 -3.71 17.46 -30.37
N ARG A 580 -3.73 18.04 -29.15
CA ARG A 580 -2.99 19.29 -28.85
C ARG A 580 -1.50 19.09 -28.56
N SER A 581 -1.00 17.89 -28.53
CA SER A 581 0.40 17.56 -28.23
C SER A 581 1.36 17.63 -29.44
N GLY A 582 0.91 18.11 -30.58
CA GLY A 582 1.73 18.30 -31.77
C GLY A 582 1.88 19.78 -32.14
N ALA A 583 3.09 20.30 -32.06
CA ALA A 583 3.66 21.46 -32.72
C ALA A 583 3.51 22.89 -32.16
N ASP A 584 2.69 23.21 -31.14
CA ASP A 584 2.60 24.58 -30.62
C ASP A 584 2.71 24.72 -29.09
N ALA A 585 3.72 24.08 -28.48
CA ALA A 585 4.09 24.33 -27.08
C ALA A 585 5.22 25.41 -27.01
N GLY A 586 5.09 26.46 -27.74
CA GLY A 586 5.88 27.69 -27.62
C GLY A 586 5.11 28.69 -26.78
N VAL A 587 5.62 28.92 -25.55
CA VAL A 587 5.38 30.13 -24.75
C VAL A 587 3.92 30.63 -24.72
N VAL A 588 3.11 30.07 -23.82
CA VAL A 588 1.93 30.80 -23.34
C VAL A 588 2.35 31.66 -22.17
N SER A 589 2.83 32.86 -22.48
CA SER A 589 2.87 34.01 -21.60
C SER A 589 1.49 34.23 -20.99
N ALA A 590 1.44 34.54 -19.70
CA ALA A 590 0.23 34.87 -18.95
C ALA A 590 -0.47 36.12 -19.56
N ALA A 591 -1.20 35.92 -20.64
CA ALA A 591 -2.06 36.94 -21.21
C ALA A 591 -3.47 36.36 -21.33
N LYS A 592 -4.38 36.91 -20.51
CA LYS A 592 -5.83 36.89 -20.63
C LYS A 592 -6.40 36.04 -21.78
N MET A 593 -6.86 34.84 -21.48
CA MET A 593 -7.88 34.23 -22.32
C MET A 593 -9.25 34.41 -21.64
N THR A 594 -9.89 35.51 -22.01
CA THR A 594 -11.34 35.59 -22.00
C THR A 594 -11.86 34.60 -23.06
N ALA A 595 -12.32 33.46 -22.63
CA ALA A 595 -12.96 32.48 -23.51
C ALA A 595 -14.32 33.06 -23.94
N THR A 596 -14.39 33.52 -25.18
CA THR A 596 -15.67 33.70 -25.89
C THR A 596 -16.21 32.28 -26.18
N PRO A 597 -17.45 31.98 -25.84
CA PRO A 597 -18.01 30.67 -26.14
C PRO A 597 -18.26 30.55 -27.64
N SER A 598 -17.60 29.59 -28.29
CA SER A 598 -17.92 29.23 -29.68
C SER A 598 -19.36 28.69 -29.73
N SER A 599 -20.22 29.44 -30.35
CA SER A 599 -21.59 29.12 -30.74
C SER A 599 -21.61 27.85 -31.58
N GLY A 600 -22.20 26.75 -31.01
CA GLY A 600 -22.45 25.54 -31.77
C GLY A 600 -22.68 24.25 -30.96
N VAL A 601 -22.52 24.24 -29.64
CA VAL A 601 -22.85 23.07 -28.84
C VAL A 601 -24.27 23.20 -28.32
N SER A 602 -25.18 22.34 -28.81
CA SER A 602 -26.56 22.22 -28.31
C SER A 602 -26.53 22.03 -26.79
N LYS A 603 -27.02 23.02 -26.04
CA LYS A 603 -27.10 22.98 -24.58
C LYS A 603 -27.92 21.78 -24.16
N ILE A 604 -27.39 20.93 -23.29
CA ILE A 604 -28.20 19.86 -22.67
C ILE A 604 -29.27 20.54 -21.83
N ASP A 605 -30.53 20.08 -21.99
CA ASP A 605 -31.63 20.58 -21.22
C ASP A 605 -31.44 20.26 -19.72
N PRO A 606 -31.30 21.27 -18.83
CA PRO A 606 -31.05 21.06 -17.41
C PRO A 606 -32.14 20.25 -16.73
N VAL A 607 -33.38 20.37 -17.19
CA VAL A 607 -34.54 19.65 -16.63
C VAL A 607 -34.42 18.16 -16.89
N LEU A 608 -34.02 17.76 -18.12
CA LEU A 608 -33.83 16.37 -18.45
C LEU A 608 -32.61 15.77 -17.71
N LEU A 609 -31.56 16.54 -17.51
CA LEU A 609 -30.41 16.11 -16.72
C LEU A 609 -30.77 15.89 -15.25
N GLN A 610 -31.51 16.81 -14.64
CA GLN A 610 -32.02 16.71 -13.27
C GLN A 610 -32.91 15.46 -13.10
N ARG A 611 -33.80 15.19 -14.03
CA ARG A 611 -34.64 13.97 -14.01
C ARG A 611 -33.80 12.71 -14.13
N GLY A 612 -32.74 12.70 -14.96
CA GLY A 612 -31.81 11.59 -15.05
C GLY A 612 -31.15 11.29 -13.73
N VAL A 613 -30.70 12.32 -13.03
CA VAL A 613 -30.16 12.22 -11.68
C VAL A 613 -31.17 11.65 -10.70
N GLN A 614 -32.40 12.15 -10.72
CA GLN A 614 -33.50 11.66 -9.86
C GLN A 614 -33.79 10.17 -10.06
N VAL A 615 -33.74 9.66 -11.30
CA VAL A 615 -33.91 8.23 -11.59
C VAL A 615 -32.82 7.41 -10.93
N VAL A 616 -31.56 7.85 -11.01
CA VAL A 616 -30.43 7.14 -10.37
C VAL A 616 -30.57 7.17 -8.85
N LEU A 617 -30.83 8.34 -8.24
CA LEU A 617 -31.02 8.49 -6.79
C LEU A 617 -32.19 7.64 -6.27
N SER A 618 -33.30 7.62 -7.00
CA SER A 618 -34.47 6.78 -6.71
C SER A 618 -34.12 5.28 -6.77
N GLY A 619 -33.31 4.87 -7.76
CA GLY A 619 -32.82 3.49 -7.86
C GLY A 619 -31.97 3.10 -6.66
N VAL A 620 -31.07 3.96 -6.21
CA VAL A 620 -30.25 3.73 -5.01
C VAL A 620 -31.13 3.62 -3.76
N THR A 621 -32.09 4.52 -3.59
CA THR A 621 -33.00 4.53 -2.42
C THR A 621 -33.80 3.24 -2.30
N ARG A 622 -34.32 2.72 -3.40
CA ARG A 622 -35.10 1.47 -3.42
C ARG A 622 -34.27 0.21 -3.14
N THR A 623 -32.98 0.31 -3.17
CA THR A 623 -32.09 -0.79 -2.76
C THR A 623 -31.75 -0.75 -1.27
N HIS A 624 -32.23 0.23 -0.53
CA HIS A 624 -32.07 0.39 0.93
C HIS A 624 -30.63 0.31 1.41
N GLY A 625 -29.66 0.77 0.60
CA GLY A 625 -28.23 0.73 0.98
C GLY A 625 -27.62 -0.66 1.10
N ARG A 626 -28.27 -1.71 0.57
CA ARG A 626 -27.79 -3.11 0.70
C ARG A 626 -26.83 -3.53 -0.39
N PHE A 627 -26.72 -2.76 -1.46
CA PHE A 627 -25.97 -3.20 -2.66
C PHE A 627 -24.98 -2.14 -3.13
N GLY A 628 -23.91 -2.64 -3.74
CA GLY A 628 -22.87 -1.79 -4.35
C GLY A 628 -23.30 -1.24 -5.72
N LYS A 629 -22.57 -0.23 -6.20
CA LYS A 629 -22.82 0.49 -7.46
C LYS A 629 -23.10 -0.42 -8.66
N THR A 630 -22.33 -1.50 -8.81
CA THR A 630 -22.45 -2.41 -9.96
C THR A 630 -23.82 -3.10 -10.00
N LEU A 631 -24.34 -3.56 -8.86
CA LEU A 631 -25.63 -4.26 -8.84
C LEU A 631 -26.79 -3.29 -9.02
N VAL A 632 -26.68 -2.07 -8.46
CA VAL A 632 -27.65 -0.97 -8.69
C VAL A 632 -27.64 -0.56 -10.18
N ALA A 633 -26.47 -0.44 -10.81
CA ALA A 633 -26.38 -0.14 -12.23
C ALA A 633 -26.98 -1.25 -13.10
N GLN A 634 -26.73 -2.52 -12.78
CA GLN A 634 -27.36 -3.66 -13.46
C GLN A 634 -28.90 -3.60 -13.38
N MET A 635 -29.41 -3.24 -12.21
CA MET A 635 -30.85 -3.08 -11.98
C MET A 635 -31.43 -1.93 -12.83
N LEU A 636 -30.79 -0.75 -12.79
CA LEU A 636 -31.24 0.42 -13.57
C LEU A 636 -31.15 0.19 -15.08
N CYS A 637 -30.19 -0.60 -15.56
CA CYS A 637 -30.05 -0.96 -16.99
C CYS A 637 -30.94 -2.16 -17.42
N GLY A 638 -31.72 -2.75 -16.51
CA GLY A 638 -32.62 -3.87 -16.85
C GLY A 638 -31.89 -5.20 -17.16
N SER A 639 -30.72 -5.45 -16.50
CA SER A 639 -29.94 -6.67 -16.70
C SER A 639 -30.70 -7.92 -16.24
N LYS A 640 -30.60 -9.01 -17.04
CA LYS A 640 -31.20 -10.32 -16.71
C LYS A 640 -30.33 -11.20 -15.82
N SER A 641 -29.43 -10.62 -15.03
CA SER A 641 -28.49 -11.31 -14.13
C SER A 641 -29.24 -12.17 -13.09
N LYS A 642 -28.76 -13.41 -12.85
CA LYS A 642 -29.30 -14.33 -11.82
C LYS A 642 -29.33 -13.69 -10.44
N LYS A 643 -28.34 -12.83 -10.11
CA LYS A 643 -28.28 -12.10 -8.84
C LYS A 643 -29.43 -11.13 -8.65
N LEU A 644 -29.86 -10.42 -9.72
CA LEU A 644 -31.02 -9.50 -9.65
C LEU A 644 -32.33 -10.25 -9.43
N GLN A 645 -32.48 -11.45 -10.01
CA GLN A 645 -33.65 -12.31 -9.79
C GLN A 645 -33.67 -12.86 -8.37
N GLN A 646 -32.52 -13.34 -7.88
CA GLN A 646 -32.38 -13.86 -6.52
C GLN A 646 -32.76 -12.83 -5.45
N TRP A 647 -32.37 -11.56 -5.65
CA TRP A 647 -32.67 -10.46 -4.72
C TRP A 647 -33.95 -9.71 -5.07
N LYS A 648 -34.76 -10.22 -6.02
CA LYS A 648 -36.03 -9.65 -6.50
C LYS A 648 -35.91 -8.18 -6.97
N LEU A 649 -34.68 -7.72 -7.32
CA LEU A 649 -34.42 -6.35 -7.79
C LEU A 649 -35.04 -6.08 -9.18
N ASN A 650 -35.31 -7.11 -9.94
CA ASN A 650 -36.02 -7.05 -11.21
C ASN A 650 -37.50 -6.68 -11.08
N ARG A 651 -38.07 -6.62 -9.85
CA ARG A 651 -39.44 -6.22 -9.55
C ARG A 651 -39.58 -4.77 -9.11
N LEU A 652 -38.44 -4.06 -8.92
CA LEU A 652 -38.45 -2.65 -8.52
C LEU A 652 -38.94 -1.78 -9.68
N SER A 653 -39.75 -0.75 -9.38
CA SER A 653 -40.25 0.20 -10.36
C SER A 653 -39.16 0.99 -11.11
N THR A 654 -37.92 0.98 -10.62
CA THR A 654 -36.76 1.60 -11.26
C THR A 654 -35.95 0.61 -12.13
N TYR A 655 -36.39 -0.67 -12.20
CA TYR A 655 -35.71 -1.66 -13.02
C TYR A 655 -35.84 -1.33 -14.52
N GLY A 656 -34.70 -1.23 -15.21
CA GLY A 656 -34.69 -1.00 -16.66
C GLY A 656 -34.95 0.44 -17.11
N LEU A 657 -35.13 1.41 -16.18
CA LEU A 657 -35.40 2.81 -16.58
C LEU A 657 -34.25 3.46 -17.35
N LEU A 658 -33.06 2.92 -17.25
CA LEU A 658 -31.86 3.38 -17.96
C LEU A 658 -31.28 2.29 -18.88
N ASP A 659 -32.15 1.52 -19.53
CA ASP A 659 -31.78 0.42 -20.45
C ASP A 659 -30.94 0.86 -21.65
N LYS A 660 -30.97 2.14 -22.00
CA LYS A 660 -30.19 2.75 -23.10
C LYS A 660 -28.77 3.14 -22.70
N LEU A 661 -28.45 3.10 -21.40
CA LEU A 661 -27.10 3.29 -20.90
C LEU A 661 -26.43 1.93 -20.66
N ARG A 662 -25.11 1.90 -20.82
CA ARG A 662 -24.30 0.76 -20.38
C ARG A 662 -24.17 0.77 -18.86
N GLN A 663 -24.03 -0.39 -18.24
CA GLN A 663 -23.83 -0.51 -16.78
C GLN A 663 -22.66 0.34 -16.28
N THR A 664 -21.55 0.39 -17.05
CA THR A 664 -20.38 1.22 -16.76
C THR A 664 -20.70 2.71 -16.78
N GLU A 665 -21.59 3.15 -17.67
CA GLU A 665 -22.01 4.56 -17.76
C GLU A 665 -22.89 4.95 -16.57
N VAL A 666 -23.76 4.06 -16.11
CA VAL A 666 -24.58 4.30 -14.89
C VAL A 666 -23.70 4.29 -13.64
N VAL A 667 -22.67 3.45 -13.57
CA VAL A 667 -21.67 3.49 -12.49
C VAL A 667 -20.93 4.83 -12.51
N GLN A 668 -20.52 5.34 -13.67
CA GLN A 668 -19.87 6.66 -13.78
C GLN A 668 -20.81 7.78 -13.30
N VAL A 669 -22.10 7.74 -13.64
CA VAL A 669 -23.06 8.73 -13.11
C VAL A 669 -23.12 8.66 -11.58
N MET A 670 -23.16 7.45 -10.99
CA MET A 670 -23.16 7.31 -9.53
C MET A 670 -21.85 7.81 -8.91
N ASP A 671 -20.70 7.62 -9.56
CA ASP A 671 -19.42 8.15 -9.10
C ASP A 671 -19.40 9.69 -9.09
N GLU A 672 -19.96 10.33 -10.14
CA GLU A 672 -20.11 11.79 -10.18
C GLU A 672 -21.10 12.29 -9.10
N LEU A 673 -22.17 11.52 -8.81
CA LEU A 673 -23.11 11.86 -7.74
C LEU A 673 -22.49 11.70 -6.34
N ILE A 674 -21.56 10.77 -6.17
CA ILE A 674 -20.77 10.65 -4.93
C ILE A 674 -19.82 11.83 -4.81
N ALA A 675 -19.13 12.21 -5.88
CA ALA A 675 -18.24 13.38 -5.89
C ALA A 675 -18.99 14.70 -5.65
N ALA A 676 -20.27 14.78 -6.09
CA ALA A 676 -21.15 15.93 -5.85
C ALA A 676 -21.83 15.91 -4.46
N GLY A 677 -21.57 14.91 -3.63
CA GLY A 677 -22.13 14.81 -2.28
C GLY A 677 -23.58 14.32 -2.20
N LEU A 678 -24.18 13.89 -3.32
CA LEU A 678 -25.58 13.42 -3.37
C LEU A 678 -25.72 11.94 -2.99
N LEU A 679 -24.67 11.17 -3.16
CA LEU A 679 -24.54 9.77 -2.73
C LEU A 679 -23.30 9.63 -1.84
N LYS A 680 -23.32 8.63 -0.96
CA LYS A 680 -22.15 8.20 -0.21
C LYS A 680 -21.95 6.70 -0.33
N GLN A 681 -20.70 6.27 -0.33
CA GLN A 681 -20.36 4.87 -0.28
C GLN A 681 -20.02 4.51 1.16
N VAL A 682 -20.64 3.46 1.71
CA VAL A 682 -20.45 2.98 3.07
C VAL A 682 -19.97 1.54 2.99
N GLU A 683 -18.91 1.21 3.68
CA GLU A 683 -18.45 -0.17 3.80
C GLU A 683 -19.27 -0.90 4.88
N VAL A 684 -19.95 -1.94 4.47
CA VAL A 684 -20.63 -2.87 5.37
C VAL A 684 -19.84 -4.17 5.35
N ASP A 685 -19.41 -4.68 6.52
CA ASP A 685 -18.61 -5.90 6.68
C ASP A 685 -17.25 -5.89 5.97
N GLN A 686 -16.37 -4.97 6.34
CA GLN A 686 -14.94 -4.88 5.95
C GLN A 686 -14.57 -5.17 4.48
N ARG A 687 -15.52 -5.56 3.59
CA ARG A 687 -15.23 -5.97 2.20
C ARG A 687 -16.32 -5.68 1.16
N ARG A 688 -17.45 -5.05 1.51
CA ARG A 688 -18.54 -4.82 0.55
C ARG A 688 -19.03 -3.37 0.56
N PRO A 689 -18.49 -2.52 -0.30
CA PRO A 689 -18.97 -1.14 -0.40
C PRO A 689 -20.41 -1.11 -0.92
N THR A 690 -21.31 -0.48 -0.16
CA THR A 690 -22.71 -0.22 -0.54
C THR A 690 -22.92 1.25 -0.81
N VAL A 691 -23.94 1.60 -1.60
CA VAL A 691 -24.23 2.99 -1.97
C VAL A 691 -25.46 3.46 -1.24
N HIS A 692 -25.37 4.63 -0.60
CA HIS A 692 -26.40 5.25 0.20
C HIS A 692 -26.71 6.65 -0.29
N LEU A 693 -27.96 7.09 -0.10
CA LEU A 693 -28.37 8.45 -0.34
C LEU A 693 -27.93 9.36 0.81
N THR A 694 -27.45 10.57 0.49
CA THR A 694 -27.21 11.64 1.47
C THR A 694 -28.51 12.45 1.69
N ASP A 695 -28.52 13.37 2.65
CA ASP A 695 -29.67 14.26 2.86
C ASP A 695 -29.83 15.23 1.69
N ASP A 696 -28.74 15.78 1.15
CA ASP A 696 -28.74 16.60 -0.06
C ASP A 696 -29.24 15.81 -1.27
N GLY A 697 -28.78 14.53 -1.40
CA GLY A 697 -29.29 13.63 -2.43
C GLY A 697 -30.79 13.37 -2.31
N ARG A 698 -31.33 13.31 -1.09
CA ARG A 698 -32.78 13.14 -0.84
C ARG A 698 -33.55 14.36 -1.28
N ASP A 699 -33.05 15.56 -1.03
CA ASP A 699 -33.71 16.80 -1.45
C ASP A 699 -33.72 16.97 -2.97
N VAL A 700 -32.63 16.61 -3.64
CA VAL A 700 -32.56 16.60 -5.13
C VAL A 700 -33.49 15.53 -5.71
N MET A 701 -33.58 14.34 -5.10
CA MET A 701 -34.47 13.26 -5.54
C MET A 701 -35.93 13.67 -5.47
N HIS A 702 -36.33 14.41 -4.43
CA HIS A 702 -37.71 14.90 -4.23
C HIS A 702 -37.98 16.25 -4.93
N ALA A 703 -37.08 16.73 -5.77
CA ALA A 703 -37.17 18.04 -6.44
C ALA A 703 -37.28 19.25 -5.50
N LYS A 704 -36.82 19.11 -4.24
CA LYS A 704 -36.76 20.21 -3.27
C LYS A 704 -35.52 21.09 -3.50
N ALA A 705 -34.48 20.50 -4.09
CA ALA A 705 -33.28 21.20 -4.49
C ALA A 705 -32.91 20.87 -5.95
N SER A 706 -32.19 21.79 -6.60
CA SER A 706 -31.60 21.55 -7.92
C SER A 706 -30.32 20.73 -7.78
N VAL A 707 -29.92 20.05 -8.85
CA VAL A 707 -28.63 19.37 -8.93
C VAL A 707 -27.49 20.41 -8.76
N PRO A 708 -26.55 20.20 -7.83
CA PRO A 708 -25.50 21.17 -7.54
C PRO A 708 -24.58 21.35 -8.75
N GLU A 709 -23.97 22.55 -8.87
CA GLU A 709 -23.01 22.85 -9.94
C GLU A 709 -21.75 21.95 -9.93
N SER A 710 -21.47 21.32 -8.81
CA SER A 710 -20.39 20.32 -8.67
C SER A 710 -20.65 19.02 -9.44
N PHE A 711 -21.90 18.72 -9.81
CA PHE A 711 -22.25 17.59 -10.67
C PHE A 711 -22.03 17.97 -12.14
N GLN A 712 -20.86 17.62 -12.65
CA GLN A 712 -20.45 17.93 -14.04
C GLN A 712 -20.02 16.66 -14.79
N PRO A 713 -20.93 15.75 -15.14
CA PRO A 713 -20.61 14.57 -15.93
C PRO A 713 -20.09 14.99 -17.31
N ALA A 714 -19.20 14.18 -17.88
CA ALA A 714 -18.68 14.41 -19.22
C ALA A 714 -19.84 14.60 -20.22
N TYR A 715 -19.74 15.56 -21.14
CA TYR A 715 -20.80 15.92 -22.09
C TYR A 715 -21.45 14.73 -22.82
N PRO A 716 -20.69 13.71 -23.31
CA PRO A 716 -21.29 12.53 -23.92
C PRO A 716 -22.19 11.72 -22.96
N LEU A 717 -21.78 11.63 -21.69
CA LEU A 717 -22.53 10.91 -20.63
C LEU A 717 -23.79 11.69 -20.24
N ALA A 718 -23.66 12.99 -20.01
CA ALA A 718 -24.79 13.87 -19.71
C ALA A 718 -25.83 13.85 -20.82
N ARG A 719 -25.41 13.88 -22.09
CA ARG A 719 -26.29 13.78 -23.27
C ARG A 719 -27.03 12.44 -23.34
N LYS A 720 -26.34 11.32 -23.03
CA LYS A 720 -26.96 9.99 -23.01
C LYS A 720 -27.96 9.85 -21.87
N LEU A 721 -27.64 10.35 -20.68
CA LEU A 721 -28.54 10.36 -19.54
C LEU A 721 -29.82 11.17 -19.83
N ALA A 722 -29.68 12.37 -20.36
CA ALA A 722 -30.83 13.21 -20.77
C ALA A 722 -31.64 12.56 -21.88
N ALA A 723 -31.00 11.90 -22.86
CA ALA A 723 -31.67 11.20 -23.95
C ALA A 723 -32.47 9.96 -23.47
N ALA A 724 -31.95 9.21 -22.49
CA ALA A 724 -32.63 8.07 -21.89
C ALA A 724 -33.91 8.50 -21.21
N VAL A 725 -33.88 9.60 -20.45
CA VAL A 725 -35.08 10.13 -19.75
C VAL A 725 -36.10 10.71 -20.72
N ARG A 726 -35.67 11.41 -21.76
CA ARG A 726 -36.60 11.91 -22.82
C ARG A 726 -37.37 10.77 -23.50
N SER A 727 -36.79 9.57 -23.55
CA SER A 727 -37.51 8.42 -24.12
C SER A 727 -38.57 7.83 -23.18
N LEU A 728 -38.40 7.98 -21.87
CA LEU A 728 -39.41 7.59 -20.88
C LEU A 728 -40.62 8.51 -20.95
N GLU A 729 -40.44 9.82 -21.09
CA GLU A 729 -41.55 10.79 -21.27
C GLU A 729 -42.40 10.50 -22.51
N LYS A 730 -41.73 10.12 -23.61
CA LYS A 730 -42.46 9.74 -24.83
C LYS A 730 -43.29 8.45 -24.67
N ALA A 731 -42.80 7.49 -23.87
CA ALA A 731 -43.48 6.25 -23.57
C ALA A 731 -44.70 6.49 -22.67
N ASP A 732 -44.59 7.38 -21.67
CA ASP A 732 -45.70 7.76 -20.79
C ASP A 732 -46.81 8.54 -21.53
N VAL A 733 -46.45 9.47 -22.42
CA VAL A 733 -47.40 10.21 -23.25
C VAL A 733 -48.12 9.26 -24.25
N THR A 734 -47.41 8.24 -24.80
CA THR A 734 -48.02 7.24 -25.69
C THR A 734 -48.90 6.26 -24.92
N ALA A 735 -48.58 5.96 -23.64
CA ALA A 735 -49.44 5.15 -22.80
C ALA A 735 -50.68 5.90 -22.34
N ALA A 736 -50.57 7.21 -22.03
CA ALA A 736 -51.69 8.08 -21.70
C ALA A 736 -52.65 8.35 -22.89
N ALA A 737 -52.11 8.45 -24.12
CA ALA A 737 -52.87 8.59 -25.34
C ALA A 737 -53.64 7.32 -25.76
N LYS A 738 -53.33 6.17 -25.14
CA LYS A 738 -54.04 4.89 -25.37
C LYS A 738 -55.12 4.62 -24.32
N THR A 739 -55.40 5.52 -23.41
CA THR A 739 -56.37 5.42 -22.32
C THR A 739 -57.42 6.53 -22.35
N GLU A 740 -57.86 7.00 -23.55
CA GLU A 740 -59.14 7.69 -23.65
C GLU A 740 -60.28 6.64 -23.79
N PRO A 741 -61.37 6.70 -22.98
CA PRO A 741 -62.42 5.72 -23.03
C PRO A 741 -63.34 6.01 -24.19
N ASP A 742 -63.34 5.10 -25.20
CA ASP A 742 -64.37 5.05 -26.20
C ASP A 742 -65.77 4.72 -25.59
N ALA A 743 -66.76 5.52 -25.95
CA ALA A 743 -68.08 5.38 -25.48
C ALA A 743 -68.72 4.03 -25.95
N PRO A 744 -69.65 3.42 -25.18
CA PRO A 744 -70.18 2.09 -25.50
C PRO A 744 -71.17 2.13 -26.70
N PRO A 745 -71.11 1.18 -27.64
CA PRO A 745 -72.09 1.00 -28.67
C PRO A 745 -73.37 0.29 -28.16
N PRO A 746 -74.49 0.53 -28.74
CA PRO A 746 -75.82 0.03 -28.28
C PRO A 746 -75.99 -1.50 -28.50
N PRO A 747 -76.92 -2.15 -27.79
CA PRO A 747 -77.05 -3.62 -27.74
C PRO A 747 -77.70 -4.22 -28.97
N LYS A 748 -77.25 -5.36 -29.49
CA LYS A 748 -77.87 -6.22 -30.49
C LYS A 748 -78.57 -7.41 -29.86
N PRO A 749 -79.71 -7.85 -30.53
CA PRO A 749 -80.63 -8.85 -29.99
C PRO A 749 -80.10 -10.30 -30.19
N PRO A 750 -80.79 -11.31 -29.58
CA PRO A 750 -80.19 -12.62 -29.27
C PRO A 750 -80.36 -13.65 -30.42
N ASN A 751 -79.52 -14.64 -30.41
CA ASN A 751 -79.48 -15.83 -31.28
C ASN A 751 -80.41 -16.95 -30.76
N PRO A 752 -80.79 -17.84 -31.62
CA PRO A 752 -81.09 -19.20 -31.21
C PRO A 752 -80.18 -20.24 -31.89
N PRO A 753 -80.28 -21.53 -31.51
CA PRO A 753 -79.16 -22.42 -31.26
C PRO A 753 -79.04 -23.61 -32.28
N GLU A 754 -78.17 -24.53 -31.95
CA GLU A 754 -77.98 -25.91 -32.49
C GLU A 754 -77.16 -26.06 -33.77
N THR A 755 -76.30 -27.04 -33.99
CA THR A 755 -76.21 -28.47 -33.63
C THR A 755 -74.88 -29.08 -34.02
N SER A 756 -74.38 -29.97 -33.15
CA SER A 756 -73.73 -31.25 -33.35
C SER A 756 -72.68 -31.53 -34.44
N ASN A 757 -71.49 -31.89 -33.99
CA ASN A 757 -70.70 -33.12 -34.19
C ASN A 757 -70.84 -33.97 -35.53
N PRO A 758 -69.84 -34.88 -35.81
CA PRO A 758 -68.46 -35.15 -35.38
C PRO A 758 -67.54 -35.60 -36.51
N GLY A 759 -66.26 -35.83 -36.18
CA GLY A 759 -65.49 -36.94 -36.82
C GLY A 759 -64.31 -36.58 -37.66
N SER A 760 -63.24 -36.99 -37.20
CA SER A 760 -62.30 -38.02 -37.66
C SER A 760 -60.79 -37.64 -37.51
N THR A 761 -60.15 -38.50 -36.79
CA THR A 761 -58.67 -38.66 -36.62
C THR A 761 -58.06 -39.34 -37.87
N PRO A 762 -56.74 -39.66 -37.88
CA PRO A 762 -55.61 -39.02 -38.51
C PRO A 762 -55.08 -39.81 -39.72
N PRO A 763 -53.93 -39.62 -40.30
CA PRO A 763 -52.82 -40.51 -39.95
C PRO A 763 -51.42 -39.89 -40.03
N ALA A 764 -50.58 -40.69 -39.42
CA ALA A 764 -49.12 -40.65 -39.31
C ALA A 764 -48.45 -41.02 -40.65
N SER A 765 -47.15 -40.80 -40.64
CA SER A 765 -46.02 -41.56 -41.21
C SER A 765 -44.98 -40.61 -41.73
N GLU A 766 -43.83 -40.79 -41.33
CA GLU A 766 -42.67 -41.65 -41.47
C GLU A 766 -41.53 -40.94 -42.11
N THR A 767 -40.44 -41.00 -41.36
CA THR A 767 -39.12 -41.56 -41.60
C THR A 767 -38.36 -41.04 -42.83
N THR A 768 -37.20 -40.55 -42.65
CA THR A 768 -35.97 -41.26 -42.96
C THR A 768 -34.67 -40.59 -42.52
N LEU A 769 -33.89 -41.40 -41.84
CA LEU A 769 -32.46 -41.32 -41.63
C LEU A 769 -31.66 -41.22 -42.92
N ARG A 770 -30.55 -40.48 -42.91
CA ARG A 770 -29.35 -40.95 -43.56
C ARG A 770 -28.09 -40.47 -42.81
N ILE A 771 -27.34 -41.45 -42.40
CA ILE A 771 -25.94 -41.51 -41.97
C ILE A 771 -25.07 -41.57 -43.23
N ASP A 772 -23.92 -40.90 -43.24
CA ASP A 772 -22.70 -41.33 -43.95
C ASP A 772 -21.49 -40.77 -43.21
N THR A 773 -20.85 -41.51 -42.48
CA THR A 773 -19.54 -42.24 -42.39
C THR A 773 -18.36 -41.64 -43.14
N ASN A 774 -17.38 -41.20 -42.36
CA ASN A 774 -15.93 -41.48 -42.20
C ASN A 774 -15.10 -41.86 -43.52
N PRO A 775 -13.76 -41.91 -43.55
CA PRO A 775 -12.74 -41.64 -42.51
C PRO A 775 -11.42 -41.03 -43.11
N GLY A 776 -10.46 -40.73 -42.21
CA GLY A 776 -9.08 -40.95 -42.53
C GLY A 776 -8.05 -39.88 -42.23
N ARG A 777 -7.23 -40.14 -41.30
CA ARG A 777 -5.79 -40.37 -41.24
C ARG A 777 -4.95 -39.33 -40.52
N ALA A 778 -4.42 -39.77 -39.39
CA ALA A 778 -3.15 -39.28 -38.82
C ALA A 778 -1.97 -39.76 -39.70
N PRO A 779 -0.78 -39.19 -39.64
CA PRO A 779 0.16 -39.63 -38.60
C PRO A 779 1.21 -38.58 -38.09
N GLU A 780 1.77 -38.96 -36.94
CA GLU A 780 3.17 -38.98 -36.52
C GLU A 780 3.87 -37.69 -36.06
N ALA A 781 4.29 -37.85 -34.78
CA ALA A 781 5.37 -37.10 -34.15
C ALA A 781 6.77 -37.52 -34.70
N PRO A 782 7.85 -36.76 -34.42
CA PRO A 782 8.71 -37.25 -33.34
C PRO A 782 9.35 -36.17 -32.45
N ALA A 783 9.46 -36.51 -31.19
CA ALA A 783 10.58 -36.59 -30.25
C ALA A 783 11.69 -35.53 -30.25
N GLY A 784 11.94 -35.01 -29.06
CA GLY A 784 13.18 -34.33 -28.72
C GLY A 784 13.12 -33.63 -27.36
N THR A 785 13.28 -34.36 -26.26
CA THR A 785 13.74 -33.87 -24.96
C THR A 785 15.26 -33.72 -24.97
N PRO A 786 15.97 -33.00 -24.00
CA PRO A 786 15.67 -32.95 -22.59
C PRO A 786 16.07 -31.67 -21.82
N ALA A 787 15.59 -31.65 -20.58
CA ALA A 787 16.27 -31.32 -19.32
C ALA A 787 16.30 -29.86 -18.81
N ALA A 788 15.62 -29.71 -17.73
CA ALA A 788 16.03 -29.44 -16.35
C ALA A 788 16.00 -27.99 -15.88
N GLY A 789 15.22 -27.78 -14.83
CA GLY A 789 15.28 -26.55 -14.03
C GLY A 789 14.06 -26.44 -13.09
N LYS A 790 14.08 -27.24 -12.04
CA LYS A 790 13.12 -27.16 -10.92
C LYS A 790 13.29 -25.89 -10.13
N GLN A 791 12.22 -25.24 -9.70
CA GLN A 791 11.99 -25.03 -8.25
C GLN A 791 10.68 -24.31 -7.99
N SER A 792 9.90 -24.97 -7.09
CA SER A 792 8.96 -24.46 -6.09
C SER A 792 7.83 -23.53 -6.52
N ALA A 793 6.70 -24.15 -6.74
CA ALA A 793 5.39 -23.56 -6.50
C ALA A 793 4.97 -23.86 -5.05
N GLU A 794 5.15 -22.90 -4.18
CA GLU A 794 4.45 -22.85 -2.88
C GLU A 794 4.23 -21.38 -2.58
N ALA A 795 3.03 -20.89 -2.83
CA ALA A 795 2.27 -19.84 -2.16
C ALA A 795 1.27 -19.18 -3.13
N ASP A 796 0.16 -19.81 -3.35
CA ASP A 796 -1.07 -19.12 -3.78
C ASP A 796 -2.23 -19.76 -3.04
N LEU A 797 -2.67 -19.10 -1.97
CA LEU A 797 -4.02 -19.25 -1.41
C LEU A 797 -4.25 -18.18 -0.32
N VAL A 798 -4.55 -16.96 -0.74
CA VAL A 798 -5.41 -16.07 0.03
C VAL A 798 -6.16 -15.20 -0.97
N ALA A 799 -7.36 -15.59 -1.33
CA ALA A 799 -8.50 -14.72 -1.64
C ALA A 799 -9.67 -15.56 -2.19
N SER A 800 -10.63 -15.75 -1.40
CA SER A 800 -12.08 -15.76 -1.63
C SER A 800 -12.73 -16.75 -0.68
N SER A 801 -13.37 -16.23 0.36
CA SER A 801 -14.34 -17.00 1.16
C SER A 801 -15.64 -17.11 0.35
N VAL A 802 -15.63 -18.01 -0.61
CA VAL A 802 -16.82 -18.79 -1.01
C VAL A 802 -16.99 -19.80 0.10
N ALA A 803 -18.19 -19.98 0.63
CA ALA A 803 -18.48 -21.07 1.56
C ALA A 803 -17.98 -22.36 0.92
N ILE A 804 -16.91 -22.92 1.45
CA ILE A 804 -16.29 -24.15 0.98
C ILE A 804 -17.32 -25.24 1.24
N SER A 805 -17.64 -26.06 0.24
CA SER A 805 -18.53 -27.20 0.45
C SER A 805 -17.88 -28.16 1.48
N PRO A 806 -18.67 -28.91 2.27
CA PRO A 806 -18.13 -29.89 3.21
C PRO A 806 -17.11 -30.84 2.58
N ASP A 807 -17.32 -31.20 1.31
CA ASP A 807 -16.41 -32.03 0.52
C ASP A 807 -15.08 -31.33 0.17
N GLU A 808 -15.10 -30.04 -0.04
CA GLU A 808 -13.88 -29.26 -0.29
C GLU A 808 -13.08 -29.05 1.02
N GLN A 809 -13.77 -28.87 2.13
CA GLN A 809 -13.15 -28.79 3.45
C GLN A 809 -12.45 -30.09 3.81
N LEU A 810 -13.14 -31.24 3.64
CA LEU A 810 -12.59 -32.57 3.88
C LEU A 810 -11.35 -32.84 3.01
N ARG A 811 -11.39 -32.45 1.72
CA ARG A 811 -10.24 -32.60 0.82
C ARG A 811 -9.06 -31.74 1.25
N SER A 812 -9.32 -30.54 1.70
CA SER A 812 -8.30 -29.62 2.20
C SER A 812 -7.61 -30.16 3.45
N ASP A 813 -8.39 -30.65 4.41
CA ASP A 813 -7.89 -31.23 5.66
C ASP A 813 -7.08 -32.51 5.40
N LEU A 814 -7.57 -33.37 4.49
CA LEU A 814 -6.85 -34.56 4.07
C LEU A 814 -5.51 -34.22 3.39
N GLU A 815 -5.49 -33.25 2.50
CA GLU A 815 -4.26 -32.81 1.84
C GLU A 815 -3.23 -32.28 2.85
N GLU A 816 -3.67 -31.59 3.89
CA GLU A 816 -2.79 -31.07 4.94
C GLU A 816 -2.22 -32.19 5.83
N ARG A 817 -3.03 -33.19 6.20
CA ARG A 817 -2.57 -34.37 6.93
C ARG A 817 -1.53 -35.15 6.12
N LEU A 818 -1.76 -35.35 4.85
CA LEU A 818 -0.83 -36.02 3.94
C LEU A 818 0.48 -35.23 3.76
N LYS A 819 0.42 -33.91 3.67
CA LYS A 819 1.62 -33.03 3.64
C LYS A 819 2.43 -33.10 4.94
N ARG A 820 1.75 -33.20 6.09
CA ARG A 820 2.39 -33.38 7.40
C ARG A 820 3.10 -34.72 7.51
N PHE A 821 2.44 -35.81 7.08
CA PHE A 821 3.05 -37.12 6.99
C PHE A 821 4.31 -37.13 6.13
N ARG A 822 4.23 -36.60 4.92
CA ARG A 822 5.38 -36.49 4.00
C ARG A 822 6.56 -35.77 4.66
N ARG A 823 6.32 -34.63 5.32
CA ARG A 823 7.38 -33.86 6.02
C ARG A 823 8.02 -34.65 7.15
N LYS A 824 7.20 -35.32 7.97
CA LYS A 824 7.69 -36.12 9.08
C LYS A 824 8.56 -37.29 8.61
N ARG A 825 8.13 -37.98 7.55
CA ARG A 825 8.87 -39.12 6.99
C ARG A 825 10.15 -38.69 6.26
N ALA A 826 10.11 -37.61 5.54
CA ALA A 826 11.30 -37.02 4.90
C ALA A 826 12.37 -36.63 5.93
N ALA A 827 11.96 -36.04 7.06
CA ALA A 827 12.85 -35.70 8.16
C ALA A 827 13.46 -36.98 8.82
N ALA A 828 12.65 -38.02 9.01
CA ALA A 828 13.11 -39.29 9.60
C ALA A 828 14.11 -40.03 8.69
N MET A 829 13.97 -39.92 7.38
CA MET A 829 14.84 -40.58 6.40
C MET A 829 16.00 -39.67 5.91
N ALA A 830 16.06 -38.43 6.40
CA ALA A 830 17.05 -37.41 5.98
C ALA A 830 17.09 -37.18 4.45
N VAL A 831 15.92 -37.24 3.77
CA VAL A 831 15.78 -37.02 2.32
C VAL A 831 14.84 -35.85 2.04
N PRO A 832 14.96 -35.20 0.85
CA PRO A 832 14.01 -34.17 0.44
C PRO A 832 12.57 -34.69 0.34
N ALA A 833 11.58 -33.91 0.81
CA ALA A 833 10.18 -34.34 0.90
C ALA A 833 9.58 -34.82 -0.43
N HIS A 834 10.03 -34.30 -1.58
CA HIS A 834 9.56 -34.71 -2.89
C HIS A 834 10.04 -36.10 -3.31
N GLN A 835 11.07 -36.65 -2.67
CA GLN A 835 11.54 -38.02 -2.90
C GLN A 835 10.67 -39.08 -2.18
N ILE A 836 9.92 -38.70 -1.14
CA ILE A 836 8.96 -39.59 -0.49
C ILE A 836 7.72 -39.75 -1.38
N VAL A 837 7.08 -38.65 -1.74
CA VAL A 837 5.92 -38.62 -2.63
C VAL A 837 5.76 -37.21 -3.21
N SER A 838 5.38 -37.08 -4.48
CA SER A 838 5.23 -35.78 -5.13
C SER A 838 4.00 -35.01 -4.59
N ALA A 839 4.03 -33.68 -4.65
CA ALA A 839 2.88 -32.85 -4.22
C ALA A 839 1.63 -33.14 -5.08
N ALA A 840 1.80 -33.37 -6.37
CA ALA A 840 0.73 -33.73 -7.28
C ALA A 840 0.11 -35.11 -6.94
N THR A 841 0.91 -36.08 -6.52
CA THR A 841 0.43 -37.39 -6.08
C THR A 841 -0.38 -37.25 -4.78
N LEU A 842 0.06 -36.45 -3.81
CA LEU A 842 -0.73 -36.19 -2.58
C LEU A 842 -2.09 -35.55 -2.89
N GLN A 843 -2.16 -34.62 -3.82
CA GLN A 843 -3.42 -34.00 -4.24
C GLN A 843 -4.34 -35.03 -4.92
N ARG A 844 -3.80 -35.96 -5.71
CA ARG A 844 -4.59 -37.04 -6.32
C ARG A 844 -5.11 -38.01 -5.26
N ILE A 845 -4.30 -38.36 -4.23
CA ILE A 845 -4.74 -39.19 -3.08
C ILE A 845 -5.86 -38.44 -2.34
N ALA A 846 -5.74 -37.17 -2.05
CA ALA A 846 -6.76 -36.36 -1.38
C ALA A 846 -8.08 -36.25 -2.19
N ARG A 847 -7.99 -36.20 -3.52
CA ARG A 847 -9.17 -36.17 -4.39
C ARG A 847 -9.84 -37.56 -4.53
N ARG A 848 -9.08 -38.66 -4.61
CA ARG A 848 -9.61 -40.02 -4.78
C ARG A 848 -9.97 -40.71 -3.49
N GLN A 849 -9.43 -40.25 -2.36
CA GLN A 849 -9.68 -40.77 -1.01
C GLN A 849 -9.60 -42.31 -0.95
N PRO A 850 -8.47 -42.93 -1.35
CA PRO A 850 -8.36 -44.41 -1.37
C PRO A 850 -8.43 -44.98 0.04
N GLN A 851 -9.36 -45.89 0.26
CA GLN A 851 -9.61 -46.53 1.57
C GLN A 851 -8.92 -47.89 1.70
N THR A 852 -8.28 -48.36 0.64
CA THR A 852 -7.50 -49.62 0.65
C THR A 852 -6.19 -49.41 -0.11
N THR A 853 -5.19 -50.24 0.17
CA THR A 853 -3.90 -50.23 -0.54
C THR A 853 -4.06 -50.51 -2.04
N THR A 854 -4.99 -51.37 -2.43
CA THR A 854 -5.31 -51.63 -3.84
C THR A 854 -5.90 -50.39 -4.54
N GLN A 855 -6.74 -49.59 -3.85
CA GLN A 855 -7.23 -48.33 -4.38
C GLN A 855 -6.12 -47.29 -4.45
N LEU A 856 -5.18 -47.27 -3.49
CA LEU A 856 -4.03 -46.41 -3.49
C LEU A 856 -3.07 -46.68 -4.68
N GLU A 857 -2.89 -47.98 -5.02
CA GLU A 857 -2.16 -48.43 -6.22
C GLU A 857 -2.70 -47.84 -7.52
N SER A 858 -4.02 -47.69 -7.61
CA SER A 858 -4.69 -47.11 -8.78
C SER A 858 -4.48 -45.60 -8.92
N VAL A 859 -3.88 -44.95 -7.95
CA VAL A 859 -3.62 -43.47 -8.02
C VAL A 859 -2.35 -43.22 -8.81
N GLU A 860 -2.48 -42.47 -9.90
CA GLU A 860 -1.37 -42.12 -10.76
C GLU A 860 -0.25 -41.38 -10.00
N GLY A 861 0.98 -41.88 -10.08
CA GLY A 861 2.17 -41.36 -9.41
C GLY A 861 2.45 -42.02 -8.03
N VAL A 862 1.70 -43.05 -7.65
CA VAL A 862 2.02 -43.93 -6.53
C VAL A 862 2.87 -45.07 -7.06
N SER A 863 4.08 -45.25 -6.54
CA SER A 863 4.98 -46.33 -6.93
C SER A 863 4.80 -47.53 -6.00
N ALA A 864 5.16 -48.72 -6.50
CA ALA A 864 5.14 -49.96 -5.70
C ALA A 864 5.99 -49.85 -4.41
N GLU A 865 7.15 -49.18 -4.51
CA GLU A 865 8.02 -48.89 -3.37
C GLU A 865 7.37 -47.97 -2.33
N LEU A 866 6.53 -46.98 -2.76
CA LEU A 866 5.78 -46.13 -1.87
C LEU A 866 4.68 -46.96 -1.11
N ILE A 867 4.04 -47.88 -1.80
CA ILE A 867 3.01 -48.75 -1.21
C ILE A 867 3.62 -49.67 -0.16
N GLU A 868 4.74 -50.32 -0.51
CA GLU A 868 5.43 -51.25 0.40
C GLU A 868 5.99 -50.50 1.64
N SER A 869 6.51 -49.28 1.45
CA SER A 869 7.14 -48.50 2.54
C SER A 869 6.17 -47.64 3.34
N ALA A 870 5.04 -47.17 2.78
CA ALA A 870 4.15 -46.17 3.37
C ALA A 870 2.67 -46.34 3.01
N GLY A 871 2.30 -47.37 2.24
CA GLY A 871 0.92 -47.54 1.74
C GLY A 871 -0.11 -47.68 2.85
N HIS A 872 0.20 -48.42 3.90
CA HIS A 872 -0.69 -48.62 5.05
C HIS A 872 -0.89 -47.29 5.82
N ASP A 873 0.20 -46.52 6.05
CA ASP A 873 0.13 -45.24 6.74
C ASP A 873 -0.70 -44.19 5.94
N LEU A 874 -0.54 -44.18 4.62
CA LEU A 874 -1.29 -43.26 3.76
C LEU A 874 -2.78 -43.58 3.74
N VAL A 875 -3.15 -44.83 3.66
CA VAL A 875 -4.54 -45.29 3.73
C VAL A 875 -5.14 -44.99 5.11
N GLN A 876 -4.38 -45.23 6.19
CA GLN A 876 -4.85 -44.92 7.55
C GLN A 876 -5.14 -43.42 7.72
N ILE A 877 -4.29 -42.54 7.19
CA ILE A 877 -4.54 -41.07 7.21
C ILE A 877 -5.84 -40.71 6.48
N VAL A 878 -6.13 -41.39 5.38
CA VAL A 878 -7.38 -41.16 4.64
C VAL A 878 -8.58 -41.63 5.47
N LEU A 879 -8.51 -42.80 6.07
CA LEU A 879 -9.57 -43.37 6.92
C LEU A 879 -9.82 -42.53 8.18
N ASP A 880 -8.77 -42.07 8.84
CA ASP A 880 -8.87 -41.22 10.02
C ASP A 880 -9.53 -39.87 9.65
N CYS A 881 -9.16 -39.28 8.50
CA CYS A 881 -9.76 -38.05 8.04
C CYS A 881 -11.24 -38.19 7.66
N LEU A 882 -11.63 -39.33 7.08
CA LEU A 882 -13.02 -39.64 6.75
C LEU A 882 -13.86 -39.96 8.01
N ALA A 883 -13.27 -40.56 9.05
CA ALA A 883 -13.93 -40.79 10.32
C ALA A 883 -14.16 -39.51 11.14
N ASP A 884 -13.25 -38.53 11.03
CA ASP A 884 -13.36 -37.20 11.67
C ASP A 884 -14.31 -36.26 10.92
N ALA A 885 -14.80 -36.63 9.73
CA ALA A 885 -15.75 -35.82 8.98
C ALA A 885 -17.15 -35.91 9.61
N PRO A 886 -17.83 -34.78 9.86
CA PRO A 886 -19.20 -34.78 10.38
C PRO A 886 -20.13 -35.51 9.41
N GLN A 887 -20.69 -36.67 9.85
CA GLN A 887 -21.66 -37.41 9.05
C GLN A 887 -22.96 -36.61 8.95
N ALA A 888 -23.47 -36.47 7.74
CA ALA A 888 -24.76 -35.86 7.43
C ALA A 888 -25.92 -36.79 7.89
N GLY A 889 -26.03 -37.11 9.16
CA GLY A 889 -26.99 -38.07 9.64
C GLY A 889 -27.47 -37.95 11.09
N ASP A 890 -26.86 -37.10 11.91
CA ASP A 890 -27.25 -36.97 13.32
C ASP A 890 -27.84 -35.58 13.65
N LEU A 891 -29.05 -35.36 13.19
CA LEU A 891 -29.96 -34.37 13.74
C LEU A 891 -31.19 -35.10 14.24
N ALA A 892 -31.10 -35.78 15.39
CA ALA A 892 -32.26 -36.05 16.25
C ALA A 892 -31.80 -36.54 17.66
N VAL A 893 -32.28 -35.76 18.67
CA VAL A 893 -32.64 -36.10 20.03
C VAL A 893 -31.54 -36.30 21.08
N GLY A 894 -31.51 -35.36 22.03
CA GLY A 894 -31.49 -35.71 23.47
C GLY A 894 -30.24 -35.40 24.24
N GLY A 895 -30.31 -34.33 25.01
CA GLY A 895 -30.11 -34.41 26.46
C GLY A 895 -28.70 -34.34 27.06
N GLN A 896 -28.49 -33.21 27.72
CA GLN A 896 -27.77 -33.02 28.98
C GLN A 896 -26.23 -33.06 29.00
N ASP A 897 -25.75 -31.86 29.41
CA ASP A 897 -24.62 -31.56 30.33
C ASP A 897 -23.19 -31.99 29.94
N ASP A 898 -22.31 -31.07 29.64
CA ASP A 898 -21.29 -30.51 30.51
C ASP A 898 -20.27 -29.67 29.73
N ASP A 899 -20.10 -28.49 30.25
CA ASP A 899 -19.02 -27.55 30.40
C ASP A 899 -17.75 -27.65 29.51
N SER A 900 -17.41 -26.43 29.08
CA SER A 900 -16.07 -25.92 28.67
C SER A 900 -15.49 -26.35 27.32
N SER A 901 -15.67 -25.43 26.36
CA SER A 901 -14.60 -24.77 25.58
C SER A 901 -15.19 -24.04 24.35
N GLU A 902 -15.04 -22.73 24.33
CA GLU A 902 -15.45 -21.86 23.23
C GLU A 902 -14.72 -22.18 21.92
N PRO A 903 -15.40 -22.09 20.77
CA PRO A 903 -14.72 -21.88 19.50
C PRO A 903 -14.83 -20.44 19.03
N SER A 904 -13.69 -19.95 18.61
CA SER A 904 -13.34 -18.66 18.07
C SER A 904 -14.20 -18.17 16.90
N GLY A 905 -14.71 -16.89 17.02
CA GLY A 905 -14.61 -15.95 15.93
C GLY A 905 -15.69 -15.85 14.86
N THR A 906 -16.95 -16.28 15.14
CA THR A 906 -18.14 -15.71 14.47
C THR A 906 -19.10 -15.25 15.56
N ALA A 907 -19.60 -14.03 15.44
CA ALA A 907 -20.60 -13.53 16.39
C ALA A 907 -21.70 -14.58 16.54
N ALA A 908 -21.97 -15.03 17.76
CA ALA A 908 -22.86 -16.13 18.06
C ALA A 908 -24.24 -15.94 17.42
N ALA A 909 -24.89 -17.03 17.01
CA ALA A 909 -26.17 -16.96 16.29
C ALA A 909 -27.24 -16.11 17.00
N TYR A 910 -27.28 -16.11 18.35
CA TYR A 910 -28.17 -15.30 19.16
C TYR A 910 -27.89 -13.80 19.04
N TYR A 911 -26.65 -13.38 18.87
CA TYR A 911 -26.26 -11.98 18.67
C TYR A 911 -26.93 -11.38 17.44
N TRP A 912 -26.96 -12.11 16.34
CA TRP A 912 -27.57 -11.64 15.11
C TRP A 912 -29.10 -11.55 15.19
N THR A 913 -29.73 -12.46 15.95
CA THR A 913 -31.16 -12.39 16.23
C THR A 913 -31.49 -11.17 17.07
N TRP A 914 -30.75 -10.95 18.16
CA TRP A 914 -30.88 -9.78 19.01
C TRP A 914 -30.64 -8.48 18.24
N LYS A 915 -29.61 -8.42 17.43
CA LYS A 915 -29.28 -7.24 16.64
C LYS A 915 -30.40 -6.86 15.65
N LEU A 916 -30.95 -7.83 14.94
CA LEU A 916 -32.10 -7.61 14.05
C LEU A 916 -33.32 -7.12 14.83
N ARG A 917 -33.58 -7.68 16.00
CA ARG A 917 -34.72 -7.24 16.86
C ARG A 917 -34.52 -5.83 17.38
N ARG A 918 -33.31 -5.49 17.82
CA ARG A 918 -32.91 -4.13 18.23
C ARG A 918 -33.07 -3.13 17.09
N ASP A 919 -32.73 -3.53 15.88
CA ASP A 919 -32.79 -2.69 14.69
C ASP A 919 -34.24 -2.56 14.11
N GLY A 920 -35.29 -3.03 14.89
CA GLY A 920 -36.70 -2.80 14.62
C GLY A 920 -37.41 -3.90 13.81
N TYR A 921 -36.77 -5.04 13.52
CA TYR A 921 -37.41 -6.15 12.81
C TYR A 921 -38.33 -6.95 13.74
N THR A 922 -39.52 -7.31 13.26
CA THR A 922 -40.43 -8.19 14.00
C THR A 922 -39.90 -9.63 14.08
N CYS A 923 -40.39 -10.40 15.06
CA CYS A 923 -40.00 -11.82 15.17
C CYS A 923 -40.31 -12.61 13.89
N SER A 924 -41.41 -12.36 13.24
CA SER A 924 -41.80 -12.98 11.95
C SER A 924 -40.82 -12.62 10.82
N GLN A 925 -40.41 -11.38 10.74
CA GLN A 925 -39.40 -10.95 9.76
C GLN A 925 -38.01 -11.57 10.04
N ILE A 926 -37.65 -11.73 11.31
CA ILE A 926 -36.40 -12.38 11.69
C ILE A 926 -36.43 -13.88 11.35
N GLN A 927 -37.55 -14.54 11.55
CA GLN A 927 -37.76 -15.93 11.12
C GLN A 927 -37.57 -16.08 9.61
N GLU A 928 -38.17 -15.20 8.83
CA GLU A 928 -38.01 -15.21 7.36
C GLU A 928 -36.59 -14.87 6.89
N ILE A 929 -35.95 -13.88 7.50
CA ILE A 929 -34.60 -13.43 7.14
C ILE A 929 -33.55 -14.49 7.46
N ARG A 930 -33.70 -15.18 8.60
CA ARG A 930 -32.70 -16.12 9.10
C ARG A 930 -33.05 -17.58 8.85
N GLY A 931 -34.24 -17.88 8.37
CA GLY A 931 -34.73 -19.26 8.17
C GLY A 931 -34.91 -20.03 9.49
N LEU A 932 -35.22 -19.34 10.61
CA LEU A 932 -35.32 -19.91 11.95
C LEU A 932 -36.79 -20.08 12.34
N SER A 933 -37.12 -21.09 13.18
CA SER A 933 -38.42 -21.21 13.80
C SER A 933 -38.64 -20.15 14.90
N ALA A 934 -39.90 -19.87 15.25
CA ALA A 934 -40.25 -18.92 16.30
C ALA A 934 -39.57 -19.24 17.65
N ASP A 935 -39.53 -20.53 17.99
CA ASP A 935 -38.90 -21.02 19.23
C ASP A 935 -37.38 -20.77 19.27
N VAL A 936 -36.71 -20.96 18.12
CA VAL A 936 -35.26 -20.70 18.00
C VAL A 936 -34.99 -19.20 18.08
N VAL A 937 -35.79 -18.35 17.45
CA VAL A 937 -35.68 -16.90 17.58
C VAL A 937 -35.84 -16.46 19.03
N ARG A 938 -36.82 -17.02 19.73
CA ARG A 938 -37.07 -16.74 21.16
C ARG A 938 -35.92 -17.24 22.03
N GLY A 939 -35.42 -18.44 21.78
CA GLY A 939 -34.26 -19.00 22.49
C GLY A 939 -33.01 -18.14 22.31
N HIS A 940 -32.79 -17.61 21.12
CA HIS A 940 -31.69 -16.67 20.87
C HIS A 940 -31.83 -15.34 21.62
N LEU A 941 -33.05 -14.81 21.76
CA LEU A 941 -33.28 -13.58 22.54
C LEU A 941 -33.08 -13.80 24.04
N ILE A 942 -33.55 -14.93 24.57
CA ILE A 942 -33.31 -15.33 25.97
C ILE A 942 -31.78 -15.47 26.24
N ARG A 943 -31.06 -16.11 25.31
CA ARG A 943 -29.63 -16.26 25.44
C ARG A 943 -28.88 -14.93 25.33
N ALA A 944 -29.33 -14.03 24.45
CA ALA A 944 -28.75 -12.70 24.34
C ALA A 944 -28.92 -11.89 25.64
N ASP A 945 -30.08 -12.01 26.30
CA ASP A 945 -30.34 -11.41 27.60
C ASP A 945 -29.39 -11.98 28.68
N GLY A 946 -29.24 -13.32 28.72
CA GLY A 946 -28.30 -13.98 29.62
C GLY A 946 -26.83 -13.62 29.42
N GLU A 947 -26.44 -13.21 28.21
CA GLU A 947 -25.09 -12.75 27.85
C GLU A 947 -24.92 -11.21 28.00
N GLY A 948 -25.90 -10.51 28.60
CA GLY A 948 -25.82 -9.10 28.95
C GLY A 948 -26.20 -8.13 27.83
N TYR A 949 -26.81 -8.59 26.75
CA TYR A 949 -27.35 -7.71 25.71
C TYR A 949 -28.73 -7.18 26.14
N PRO A 950 -29.02 -5.87 25.97
CA PRO A 950 -30.30 -5.30 26.40
C PRO A 950 -31.47 -5.87 25.57
N VAL A 951 -32.29 -6.74 26.17
CA VAL A 951 -33.47 -7.35 25.57
C VAL A 951 -34.71 -6.74 26.24
N ASP A 952 -35.60 -6.18 25.43
CA ASP A 952 -36.89 -5.67 25.91
C ASP A 952 -37.75 -6.87 26.38
N PRO A 953 -38.30 -6.88 27.61
CA PRO A 953 -39.13 -7.97 28.11
C PRO A 953 -40.33 -8.27 27.19
N GLN A 954 -40.83 -7.28 26.45
CA GLN A 954 -41.93 -7.45 25.47
C GLN A 954 -41.53 -8.36 24.30
N TRP A 955 -40.24 -8.47 23.97
CA TRP A 955 -39.75 -9.35 22.92
C TRP A 955 -39.83 -10.83 23.30
N LEU A 956 -39.87 -11.13 24.60
CA LEU A 956 -39.95 -12.48 25.16
C LEU A 956 -41.39 -12.92 25.46
N SER A 957 -42.31 -11.95 25.61
CA SER A 957 -43.75 -12.21 25.82
C SER A 957 -44.38 -12.58 24.48
N GLY A 958 -44.80 -13.82 24.32
CA GLY A 958 -45.39 -14.39 23.10
C GLY A 958 -46.76 -13.85 22.70
N GLN A 959 -47.11 -12.58 22.91
CA GLN A 959 -48.31 -11.96 22.37
C GLN A 959 -47.94 -11.24 21.06
N PRO A 960 -48.72 -11.44 19.98
CA PRO A 960 -48.58 -10.65 18.76
C PRO A 960 -48.93 -9.21 19.11
N SER A 961 -47.92 -8.32 19.20
CA SER A 961 -48.17 -6.87 19.12
C SER A 961 -48.72 -6.61 17.71
N GLY A 962 -49.92 -6.10 17.65
CA GLY A 962 -50.55 -5.70 16.42
C GLY A 962 -49.71 -4.67 15.67
N ASP A 963 -49.84 -4.66 14.35
CA ASP A 963 -49.22 -3.96 13.24
C ASP A 963 -48.52 -2.62 13.51
#